data_288886b71052c6d50c78aed550d85c81
#
_entry.id   288886b71052c6d50c78aed550d85c81
#
_cell.length_a   1.000
_cell.length_b   1.000
_cell.length_c   1.000
_cell.angle_alpha   90.00
_cell.angle_beta   90.00
_cell.angle_gamma   90.00
#
_symmetry.space_group_name_H-M   'P 1'
#
loop_
_entity.id
_entity.type
_entity.pdbx_description
1 polymer ?
#
loop_
_entity_poly.entity_id
_entity_poly.type
_entity_poly.pdbx_seq_one_letter_code
_entity_poly.pdbx_strand_id
1 'polypeptide(L)'
;MATEAVGGGAGQSNVPKSGAISKGYNFASTWEQNAPLTEQQQATIVALSHVVAERPFPPNLAPEKVAGRENGLSISTKHNTSDDSGAMEAALVNTNQFYKWFADLEAAMKSETEEKFQHYVRTLTERIQTCDTILNQVDETLDLFNELQLQHQAVATKTKILHDACDRLLLEKQRLIEFAESLRAKLNYFDELENVATSFYSPSTNVSHENFLPLLKRLDDCISYVESNPQYAECNVYLVKFRQLQSRALGMIRSHVLSVLKNASSQVQAAIRSSTGNKASVSEAVETSIIYVRFKAAANELKPVLEEIESRKPRKEYVQILAESHKLYCEQRLSLVRGIVHQRISEFAKKEALPSLTRSGCAYLMQVMCLLEHQLFDHFFPLSSEDVSSLAPLIDPLCTYLYDTLRPRLIHEANLDVLCELVDILKVEVLAEQVSKRGESLAGLRPTLERILADVHERLTFRARTHIRDEIANYLPLDEDLDYPSKLEQSAETNSEASSSVDNPDVSRNWYPPLEKTITCLSKLYRCLEPAVFTGLAQEAIEVCSLSIQKASKLVVKRSSTMDGQLFLLKFLLILREQIAPFDIEFSVTHKELDFSHLLEHLRRILRGQASLFDWSRSTSLARTLSPRILESQIDAKKELEKSLKATCEEFIMSVTKLVVDPMLSFVTKVTAVKVALSSGSQNQKESAMSKPLKDQAFATPEKVAEIVQKVGLAIQEELPRVMGKMKLYLQNPATRAILFKPIKTNIVEAHIQVQTLLKTEYSPEDIQSIVNMVTIQDLQAQLDNLM
;
A
#
# COMPACT_ATOMS: atom_id res chain seq x y z
N MET A 1 -4.81 40.32 -36.27
CA MET A 1 -5.60 41.28 -35.54
C MET A 1 -5.08 41.17 -34.11
N ALA A 2 -4.19 42.00 -33.80
CA ALA A 2 -4.40 43.33 -33.19
C ALA A 2 -4.75 43.12 -31.71
N THR A 3 -4.02 43.44 -30.81
CA THR A 3 -3.47 44.67 -30.21
C THR A 3 -3.81 44.56 -28.72
N GLU A 4 -3.13 44.91 -27.76
CA GLU A 4 -2.22 45.91 -27.26
C GLU A 4 -2.04 45.58 -25.75
N ALA A 5 -0.93 45.52 -25.17
CA ALA A 5 -0.08 46.58 -24.65
C ALA A 5 -0.67 47.42 -23.50
N VAL A 6 0.19 47.79 -22.59
CA VAL A 6 0.18 48.77 -21.50
C VAL A 6 0.05 48.13 -20.14
N GLY A 7 0.93 48.20 -19.18
CA GLY A 7 1.93 49.18 -18.83
C GLY A 7 2.00 49.29 -17.33
N GLY A 8 3.17 49.26 -16.80
CA GLY A 8 3.71 50.04 -15.71
C GLY A 8 3.04 50.03 -14.36
N GLY A 9 3.84 49.74 -13.39
CA GLY A 9 3.53 50.06 -12.00
C GLY A 9 4.57 49.55 -11.03
N ALA A 10 5.67 50.23 -10.90
CA ALA A 10 6.58 50.04 -9.80
C ALA A 10 5.89 50.39 -8.48
N GLY A 11 5.74 49.39 -7.61
CA GLY A 11 5.33 49.59 -6.27
C GLY A 11 6.45 49.21 -5.31
N GLN A 12 7.19 50.16 -4.88
CA GLN A 12 8.06 50.04 -3.72
C GLN A 12 7.18 49.68 -2.51
N SER A 13 7.38 48.51 -1.95
CA SER A 13 6.88 48.24 -0.59
C SER A 13 8.04 48.43 0.39
N ASN A 14 7.87 49.45 1.18
CA ASN A 14 8.64 49.74 2.38
C ASN A 14 8.74 48.52 3.29
N VAL A 15 9.93 48.12 3.58
CA VAL A 15 10.23 47.26 4.71
C VAL A 15 10.25 48.11 5.96
N PRO A 16 9.41 47.88 6.95
CA PRO A 16 9.58 48.56 8.22
C PRO A 16 10.82 48.01 8.91
N LYS A 17 11.74 48.88 9.23
CA LYS A 17 12.82 48.61 10.17
C LYS A 17 12.18 48.30 11.51
N SER A 18 12.15 47.03 11.89
CA SER A 18 11.82 46.62 13.24
C SER A 18 12.93 47.07 14.17
N GLY A 19 12.52 47.87 15.15
CA GLY A 19 13.35 48.34 16.19
C GLY A 19 14.02 47.21 16.96
N ALA A 20 15.21 47.52 17.43
CA ALA A 20 15.97 46.69 18.31
C ALA A 20 15.15 46.34 19.56
N ILE A 21 14.65 45.10 19.60
CA ILE A 21 14.10 44.54 20.83
C ILE A 21 15.32 44.17 21.66
N SER A 22 15.42 44.84 22.82
CA SER A 22 16.36 44.47 23.86
C SER A 22 16.23 42.96 24.13
N LYS A 23 17.32 42.21 23.96
CA LYS A 23 17.41 40.83 24.35
C LYS A 23 17.23 40.76 25.88
N GLY A 24 15.99 40.62 26.30
CA GLY A 24 15.71 40.12 27.64
C GLY A 24 16.29 38.70 27.71
N TYR A 25 17.23 38.50 28.61
CA TYR A 25 17.81 37.23 28.90
C TYR A 25 16.74 36.27 29.39
N ASN A 26 16.22 35.43 28.48
CA ASN A 26 15.20 34.45 28.86
C ASN A 26 15.92 33.20 29.37
N PHE A 27 16.05 33.11 30.71
CA PHE A 27 16.73 32.04 31.41
C PHE A 27 16.18 30.63 31.03
N ALA A 28 14.88 30.53 30.76
CA ALA A 28 14.22 29.33 30.36
C ALA A 28 14.71 28.85 28.97
N SER A 29 14.82 29.74 27.99
CA SER A 29 15.27 29.38 26.64
C SER A 29 16.77 29.01 26.60
N THR A 30 17.58 29.62 27.49
CA THR A 30 18.99 29.27 27.58
C THR A 30 19.21 27.93 28.29
N TRP A 31 18.32 27.60 29.24
CA TRP A 31 18.38 26.31 29.94
C TRP A 31 17.91 25.18 29.02
N GLU A 32 16.83 25.38 28.27
CA GLU A 32 16.35 24.40 27.29
C GLU A 32 17.37 24.12 26.17
N GLN A 33 18.07 25.17 25.71
CA GLN A 33 19.12 25.05 24.70
C GLN A 33 20.37 24.28 25.18
N ASN A 34 20.66 24.34 26.47
CA ASN A 34 21.85 23.71 27.04
C ASN A 34 21.55 22.44 27.85
N ALA A 35 20.29 22.02 27.91
CA ALA A 35 19.91 20.81 28.60
C ALA A 35 20.65 19.58 28.00
N PRO A 36 21.12 18.65 28.79
CA PRO A 36 21.73 17.44 28.27
C PRO A 36 20.72 16.63 27.51
N LEU A 37 21.15 16.06 26.41
CA LEU A 37 20.30 15.19 25.61
C LEU A 37 20.03 13.89 26.37
N THR A 38 18.78 13.47 26.38
CA THR A 38 18.40 12.16 26.94
C THR A 38 18.93 11.02 26.05
N GLU A 39 19.11 9.83 26.62
CA GLU A 39 19.56 8.65 25.85
C GLU A 39 18.66 8.36 24.63
N GLN A 40 17.37 8.61 24.77
CA GLN A 40 16.40 8.42 23.68
C GLN A 40 16.59 9.47 22.57
N GLN A 41 16.92 10.69 22.92
CA GLN A 41 17.25 11.75 21.96
C GLN A 41 18.58 11.47 21.26
N GLN A 42 19.58 10.96 21.97
CA GLN A 42 20.84 10.54 21.39
C GLN A 42 20.66 9.36 20.42
N ALA A 43 19.87 8.36 20.79
CA ALA A 43 19.53 7.25 19.90
C ALA A 43 18.81 7.71 18.63
N THR A 44 17.90 8.69 18.74
CA THR A 44 17.21 9.27 17.60
C THR A 44 18.17 10.05 16.69
N ILE A 45 19.15 10.75 17.26
CA ILE A 45 20.19 11.48 16.51
C ILE A 45 21.08 10.50 15.76
N VAL A 46 21.45 9.39 16.37
CA VAL A 46 22.23 8.32 15.72
C VAL A 46 21.43 7.70 14.57
N ALA A 47 20.15 7.43 14.78
CA ALA A 47 19.26 6.96 13.71
C ALA A 47 19.16 7.97 12.57
N LEU A 48 19.03 9.27 12.89
CA LEU A 48 19.02 10.34 11.90
C LEU A 48 20.34 10.42 11.12
N SER A 49 21.48 10.25 11.80
CA SER A 49 22.80 10.25 11.16
C SER A 49 22.99 9.09 10.19
N HIS A 50 22.37 7.94 10.47
CA HIS A 50 22.37 6.79 9.55
C HIS A 50 21.47 7.03 8.30
N VAL A 51 20.36 7.73 8.46
CA VAL A 51 19.47 8.09 7.35
C VAL A 51 20.11 9.14 6.45
N VAL A 52 21.02 9.96 6.99
CA VAL A 52 21.77 11.02 6.28
C VAL A 52 23.23 10.60 6.08
N ALA A 53 23.46 9.33 5.77
CA ALA A 53 24.81 8.73 5.69
C ALA A 53 25.77 9.40 4.69
N GLU A 54 25.26 10.16 3.73
CA GLU A 54 26.05 10.96 2.79
C GLU A 54 26.49 12.32 3.37
N ARG A 55 26.04 12.66 4.60
CA ARG A 55 26.34 13.94 5.25
C ARG A 55 26.84 13.70 6.66
N PRO A 56 28.13 13.50 6.83
CA PRO A 56 28.74 13.34 8.14
C PRO A 56 28.50 14.58 9.01
N PHE A 57 28.48 14.39 10.31
CA PHE A 57 28.41 15.50 11.26
C PHE A 57 29.41 16.60 10.86
N PRO A 58 29.00 17.86 10.88
CA PRO A 58 29.92 18.97 10.57
C PRO A 58 31.17 18.86 11.45
N PRO A 59 32.37 18.90 10.86
CA PRO A 59 33.62 18.70 11.61
C PRO A 59 33.89 19.79 12.63
N ASN A 60 33.07 20.82 12.72
CA ASN A 60 33.34 22.01 13.55
C ASN A 60 32.43 22.13 14.78
N LEU A 61 32.30 21.07 15.56
CA LEU A 61 31.88 21.18 16.98
C LEU A 61 33.08 21.39 17.92
N ALA A 62 34.27 21.61 17.40
CA ALA A 62 35.42 22.06 18.18
C ALA A 62 35.31 23.58 18.47
N PRO A 63 35.79 24.03 19.65
CA PRO A 63 35.65 25.45 20.05
C PRO A 63 36.35 26.39 19.08
N GLU A 64 35.68 27.50 18.76
CA GLU A 64 36.18 28.57 17.93
C GLU A 64 37.65 28.90 18.21
N LYS A 65 38.49 28.70 17.20
CA LYS A 65 39.71 29.49 17.06
C LYS A 65 39.54 30.46 15.92
N VAL A 66 39.44 31.71 16.28
CA VAL A 66 39.57 32.85 15.41
C VAL A 66 40.89 32.74 14.64
N ALA A 67 40.84 32.78 13.35
CA ALA A 67 41.81 33.57 12.55
C ALA A 67 41.70 33.27 11.04
N GLY A 68 41.75 34.33 10.28
CA GLY A 68 42.70 34.57 9.21
C GLY A 68 42.30 34.03 7.84
N ARG A 69 41.83 34.91 7.09
CA ARG A 69 41.89 35.05 5.64
C ARG A 69 43.10 34.35 5.03
N GLU A 70 42.93 33.49 4.02
CA GLU A 70 43.64 33.64 2.74
C GLU A 70 43.19 32.63 1.69
N ASN A 71 43.25 33.11 0.46
CA ASN A 71 42.89 32.50 -0.81
C ASN A 71 43.71 31.24 -1.18
N GLY A 72 43.08 30.32 -1.85
CA GLY A 72 43.87 29.29 -2.57
C GLY A 72 43.00 28.21 -3.23
N LEU A 73 42.79 28.34 -4.52
CA LEU A 73 42.33 27.24 -5.38
C LEU A 73 43.27 26.03 -5.21
N SER A 74 42.69 24.87 -5.03
CA SER A 74 43.25 23.65 -5.63
C SER A 74 42.23 22.50 -5.62
N ILE A 75 41.89 22.06 -6.79
CA ILE A 75 41.22 20.80 -7.10
C ILE A 75 42.19 19.67 -6.71
N SER A 76 41.79 18.76 -5.88
CA SER A 76 42.36 17.43 -5.90
C SER A 76 41.39 16.37 -5.33
N THR A 77 40.87 15.60 -6.23
CA THR A 77 40.26 14.30 -5.97
C THR A 77 41.28 13.37 -5.34
N LYS A 78 40.99 12.85 -4.17
CA LYS A 78 41.51 11.54 -3.75
C LYS A 78 40.53 10.84 -2.84
N HIS A 79 39.99 9.76 -3.35
CA HIS A 79 39.47 8.66 -2.54
C HIS A 79 40.51 8.24 -1.50
N ASN A 80 40.10 8.18 -0.26
CA ASN A 80 40.64 7.22 0.68
C ASN A 80 39.54 6.78 1.64
N THR A 81 39.15 5.56 1.46
CA THR A 81 38.49 4.74 2.47
C THR A 81 39.46 4.57 3.64
N SER A 82 39.07 4.99 4.80
CA SER A 82 39.61 4.43 6.04
C SER A 82 38.58 4.52 7.14
N ASP A 83 38.28 3.35 7.68
CA ASP A 83 37.56 3.13 8.91
C ASP A 83 37.94 4.13 10.00
N ASP A 84 36.97 4.89 10.46
CA ASP A 84 37.01 5.49 11.77
C ASP A 84 35.59 5.55 12.35
N SER A 85 35.14 4.41 12.82
CA SER A 85 33.86 4.25 13.56
C SER A 85 34.00 4.62 15.05
N GLY A 86 35.09 5.25 15.44
CA GLY A 86 35.39 5.53 16.85
C GLY A 86 35.19 6.96 17.33
N ALA A 87 34.91 7.93 16.43
CA ALA A 87 34.91 9.34 16.81
C ALA A 87 33.51 9.95 17.01
N MET A 88 32.43 9.19 16.83
CA MET A 88 31.08 9.72 16.83
C MET A 88 30.36 9.78 18.19
N GLU A 89 30.85 9.07 19.21
CA GLU A 89 30.13 8.98 20.48
C GLU A 89 30.30 10.18 21.42
N ALA A 90 31.18 11.11 21.12
CA ALA A 90 31.49 12.22 22.03
C ALA A 90 30.92 13.59 21.62
N ALA A 91 30.17 13.68 20.51
CA ALA A 91 29.95 14.99 19.89
C ALA A 91 28.70 15.75 20.30
N LEU A 92 27.65 15.09 20.79
CA LEU A 92 26.38 15.75 21.12
C LEU A 92 25.90 15.37 22.52
N VAL A 93 26.15 16.22 23.50
CA VAL A 93 25.86 15.97 24.90
C VAL A 93 24.71 16.82 25.43
N ASN A 94 24.34 17.91 24.78
CA ASN A 94 23.28 18.78 25.22
C ASN A 94 22.40 19.26 24.08
N THR A 95 21.21 19.73 24.43
CA THR A 95 20.16 20.18 23.49
C THR A 95 20.65 21.33 22.59
N ASN A 96 21.51 22.22 23.12
CA ASN A 96 22.04 23.33 22.32
C ASN A 96 22.99 22.85 21.21
N GLN A 97 23.80 21.87 21.50
CA GLN A 97 24.71 21.25 20.51
C GLN A 97 23.89 20.51 19.43
N PHE A 98 22.81 19.86 19.82
CA PHE A 98 21.90 19.23 18.85
C PHE A 98 21.24 20.26 17.93
N TYR A 99 20.69 21.33 18.47
CA TYR A 99 20.06 22.37 17.66
C TYR A 99 21.05 23.06 16.72
N LYS A 100 22.28 23.29 17.19
CA LYS A 100 23.34 23.86 16.36
C LYS A 100 23.71 22.93 15.21
N TRP A 101 23.96 21.66 15.51
CA TRP A 101 24.25 20.64 14.51
C TRP A 101 23.09 20.45 13.51
N PHE A 102 21.86 20.42 14.02
CA PHE A 102 20.68 20.28 13.15
C PHE A 102 20.49 21.50 12.24
N ALA A 103 20.70 22.70 12.75
CA ALA A 103 20.64 23.92 11.96
C ALA A 103 21.76 23.97 10.89
N ASP A 104 22.96 23.52 11.23
CA ASP A 104 24.09 23.44 10.28
C ASP A 104 23.79 22.37 9.20
N LEU A 105 23.21 21.24 9.58
CA LEU A 105 22.78 20.19 8.64
C LEU A 105 21.68 20.69 7.70
N GLU A 106 20.66 21.38 8.23
CA GLU A 106 19.58 21.97 7.42
C GLU A 106 20.12 23.04 6.45
N ALA A 107 21.05 23.88 6.91
CA ALA A 107 21.70 24.89 6.09
C ALA A 107 22.57 24.24 4.99
N ALA A 108 23.31 23.19 5.29
CA ALA A 108 24.11 22.44 4.33
C ALA A 108 23.22 21.75 3.27
N MET A 109 22.09 21.16 3.69
CA MET A 109 21.12 20.56 2.77
C MET A 109 20.46 21.58 1.86
N LYS A 110 20.13 22.78 2.38
CA LYS A 110 19.57 23.87 1.56
C LYS A 110 20.61 24.39 0.58
N SER A 111 21.87 24.60 1.03
CA SER A 111 22.96 25.05 0.19
C SER A 111 23.26 24.08 -0.94
N GLU A 112 23.32 22.77 -0.64
CA GLU A 112 23.59 21.76 -1.68
C GLU A 112 22.46 21.66 -2.72
N THR A 113 21.19 21.78 -2.27
CA THR A 113 20.08 21.82 -3.21
C THR A 113 20.10 23.09 -4.04
N GLU A 114 20.42 24.23 -3.43
CA GLU A 114 20.52 25.50 -4.13
C GLU A 114 21.67 25.51 -5.14
N GLU A 115 22.84 24.97 -4.77
CA GLU A 115 23.97 24.81 -5.70
C GLU A 115 23.64 23.87 -6.87
N LYS A 116 22.94 22.77 -6.62
CA LYS A 116 22.44 21.88 -7.69
C LYS A 116 21.47 22.62 -8.62
N PHE A 117 20.52 23.38 -8.06
CA PHE A 117 19.62 24.17 -8.89
C PHE A 117 20.35 25.29 -9.65
N GLN A 118 21.28 25.96 -9.02
CA GLN A 118 22.11 26.96 -9.70
C GLN A 118 22.97 26.36 -10.82
N HIS A 119 23.51 25.14 -10.58
CA HIS A 119 24.22 24.41 -11.63
C HIS A 119 23.29 24.04 -12.79
N TYR A 120 22.07 23.52 -12.48
CA TYR A 120 21.10 23.23 -13.54
C TYR A 120 20.68 24.49 -14.30
N VAL A 121 20.42 25.58 -13.61
CA VAL A 121 20.08 26.87 -14.27
C VAL A 121 21.22 27.33 -15.15
N ARG A 122 22.47 27.27 -14.69
CA ARG A 122 23.64 27.63 -15.52
C ARG A 122 23.75 26.72 -16.73
N THR A 123 23.65 25.42 -16.57
CA THR A 123 23.70 24.46 -17.68
C THR A 123 22.55 24.67 -18.67
N LEU A 124 21.36 24.96 -18.17
CA LEU A 124 20.21 25.29 -19.03
C LEU A 124 20.44 26.62 -19.78
N THR A 125 20.99 27.62 -19.08
CA THR A 125 21.33 28.93 -19.73
C THR A 125 22.39 28.77 -20.79
N GLU A 126 23.45 28.00 -20.56
CA GLU A 126 24.46 27.67 -21.57
C GLU A 126 23.87 26.92 -22.75
N ARG A 127 22.94 25.98 -22.48
CA ARG A 127 22.23 25.28 -23.56
C ARG A 127 21.33 26.20 -24.38
N ILE A 128 20.61 27.10 -23.70
CA ILE A 128 19.78 28.10 -24.38
C ILE A 128 20.68 29.01 -25.26
N GLN A 129 21.79 29.50 -24.71
CA GLN A 129 22.75 30.32 -25.50
C GLN A 129 23.31 29.55 -26.70
N THR A 130 23.58 28.26 -26.52
CA THR A 130 24.04 27.41 -27.64
C THR A 130 22.93 27.22 -28.67
N CYS A 131 21.69 27.04 -28.26
CA CYS A 131 20.54 26.97 -29.15
C CYS A 131 20.32 28.30 -29.91
N ASP A 132 20.44 29.44 -29.22
CA ASP A 132 20.32 30.74 -29.83
C ASP A 132 21.45 31.00 -30.86
N THR A 133 22.68 30.54 -30.53
CA THR A 133 23.81 30.62 -31.47
C THR A 133 23.55 29.77 -32.72
N ILE A 134 23.03 28.56 -32.53
CA ILE A 134 22.67 27.67 -33.64
C ILE A 134 21.51 28.26 -34.43
N LEU A 135 20.51 28.85 -33.78
CA LEU A 135 19.41 29.52 -34.46
C LEU A 135 19.91 30.67 -35.32
N ASN A 136 20.77 31.52 -34.74
CA ASN A 136 21.37 32.62 -35.53
C ASN A 136 22.19 32.12 -36.72
N GLN A 137 22.97 31.04 -36.56
CA GLN A 137 23.71 30.44 -37.67
C GLN A 137 22.76 29.81 -38.71
N VAL A 138 21.63 29.25 -38.29
CA VAL A 138 20.61 28.73 -39.21
C VAL A 138 19.96 29.87 -39.97
N ASP A 139 19.66 31.01 -39.31
CA ASP A 139 19.09 32.17 -39.95
C ASP A 139 20.08 32.81 -40.96
N GLU A 140 21.35 32.95 -40.56
CA GLU A 140 22.40 33.43 -41.51
C GLU A 140 22.55 32.49 -42.71
N THR A 141 22.50 31.17 -42.49
CA THR A 141 22.57 30.20 -43.59
C THR A 141 21.32 30.22 -44.45
N LEU A 142 20.16 30.50 -43.87
CA LEU A 142 18.91 30.68 -44.60
C LEU A 142 18.95 31.91 -45.48
N ASP A 143 19.49 33.03 -44.96
CA ASP A 143 19.65 34.29 -45.74
C ASP A 143 20.62 34.10 -46.89
N LEU A 144 21.76 33.43 -46.65
CA LEU A 144 22.70 33.05 -47.72
C LEU A 144 22.06 32.11 -48.74
N PHE A 145 21.24 31.17 -48.29
CA PHE A 145 20.48 30.28 -49.18
C PHE A 145 19.48 31.05 -50.03
N ASN A 146 18.78 32.01 -49.43
CA ASN A 146 17.82 32.86 -50.12
C ASN A 146 18.53 33.75 -51.16
N GLU A 147 19.70 34.32 -50.79
CA GLU A 147 20.49 35.11 -51.72
C GLU A 147 21.02 34.24 -52.89
N LEU A 148 21.56 33.07 -52.59
CA LEU A 148 22.00 32.10 -53.60
C LEU A 148 20.85 31.65 -54.49
N GLN A 149 19.68 31.46 -53.89
CA GLN A 149 18.46 31.11 -54.63
C GLN A 149 18.03 32.21 -55.58
N LEU A 150 18.12 33.50 -55.15
CA LEU A 150 17.80 34.63 -55.98
C LEU A 150 18.81 34.78 -57.14
N GLN A 151 20.09 34.58 -56.86
CA GLN A 151 21.15 34.63 -57.90
C GLN A 151 20.97 33.46 -58.89
N HIS A 152 20.74 32.26 -58.41
CA HIS A 152 20.46 31.10 -59.26
C HIS A 152 19.22 31.30 -60.11
N GLN A 153 18.21 31.92 -59.54
CA GLN A 153 16.93 32.18 -60.17
C GLN A 153 17.13 33.23 -61.34
N ALA A 154 18.01 34.22 -61.09
CA ALA A 154 18.30 35.24 -62.14
C ALA A 154 19.14 34.70 -63.35
N VAL A 155 20.04 33.73 -63.04
CA VAL A 155 20.78 33.02 -64.10
C VAL A 155 19.93 31.98 -64.81
N ALA A 156 19.16 31.26 -64.09
CA ALA A 156 18.22 30.23 -64.64
C ALA A 156 17.17 30.83 -65.55
N THR A 157 16.68 32.05 -65.20
CA THR A 157 15.70 32.76 -66.04
C THR A 157 16.25 33.15 -67.38
N LYS A 158 17.52 33.61 -67.51
CA LYS A 158 18.12 33.94 -68.77
C LYS A 158 18.45 32.73 -69.65
N THR A 159 18.79 31.60 -69.09
CA THR A 159 19.10 30.36 -69.81
C THR A 159 17.84 29.61 -70.18
N LYS A 160 16.80 29.79 -69.39
CA LYS A 160 15.51 29.10 -69.54
C LYS A 160 14.73 29.58 -70.80
N ILE A 161 14.79 30.86 -71.10
CA ILE A 161 14.06 31.42 -72.23
C ILE A 161 14.53 30.82 -73.58
N LEU A 162 15.80 30.37 -73.68
CA LEU A 162 16.31 29.76 -74.89
C LEU A 162 15.99 28.27 -74.99
N HIS A 163 15.94 27.59 -73.91
CA HIS A 163 15.59 26.17 -73.88
C HIS A 163 14.09 25.92 -73.98
N ASP A 164 13.24 26.85 -73.46
CA ASP A 164 11.80 26.69 -73.33
C ASP A 164 11.08 26.59 -74.67
N ALA A 165 11.63 27.10 -75.78
CA ALA A 165 11.02 26.98 -77.06
C ALA A 165 11.23 25.62 -77.76
N CYS A 166 12.39 25.00 -77.61
CA CYS A 166 12.67 23.70 -78.21
C CYS A 166 12.12 22.54 -77.29
N ASP A 167 12.16 22.77 -76.00
CA ASP A 167 11.63 21.79 -75.08
C ASP A 167 10.09 21.71 -75.03
N ARG A 168 9.41 22.85 -75.40
CA ARG A 168 7.92 22.83 -75.48
C ARG A 168 7.37 21.81 -76.45
N LEU A 169 7.92 21.71 -77.61
CA LEU A 169 7.42 20.74 -78.60
C LEU A 169 7.79 19.29 -78.27
N LEU A 170 8.94 19.07 -77.69
CA LEU A 170 9.34 17.77 -77.17
C LEU A 170 8.50 17.40 -75.97
N LEU A 171 8.26 18.36 -75.05
CA LEU A 171 7.43 18.18 -73.88
C LEU A 171 5.96 17.92 -74.20
N GLU A 172 5.47 18.59 -75.26
CA GLU A 172 4.08 18.41 -75.67
C GLU A 172 3.86 17.06 -76.36
N LYS A 173 4.82 16.58 -77.13
CA LYS A 173 4.84 15.24 -77.70
C LYS A 173 4.99 14.19 -76.57
N GLN A 174 5.85 14.45 -75.63
CA GLN A 174 6.06 13.56 -74.45
C GLN A 174 4.79 13.50 -73.58
N ARG A 175 4.18 14.65 -73.32
CA ARG A 175 2.92 14.75 -72.58
C ARG A 175 1.74 14.00 -73.25
N LEU A 176 1.66 14.05 -74.58
CA LEU A 176 0.65 13.30 -75.34
C LEU A 176 0.90 11.80 -75.27
N ILE A 177 2.15 11.34 -75.29
CA ILE A 177 2.50 9.92 -75.10
C ILE A 177 2.18 9.49 -73.69
N GLU A 178 2.64 10.24 -72.69
CA GLU A 178 2.40 10.01 -71.29
C GLU A 178 0.87 10.06 -70.98
N PHE A 179 0.15 10.98 -71.57
CA PHE A 179 -1.30 11.05 -71.45
C PHE A 179 -2.01 9.83 -72.06
N ALA A 180 -1.58 9.37 -73.27
CA ALA A 180 -2.13 8.18 -73.87
C ALA A 180 -1.81 6.88 -73.04
N GLU A 181 -0.56 6.81 -72.55
CA GLU A 181 -0.14 5.71 -71.67
C GLU A 181 -0.88 5.76 -70.33
N SER A 182 -1.03 6.96 -69.75
CA SER A 182 -1.78 7.15 -68.50
C SER A 182 -3.27 6.81 -68.66
N LEU A 183 -3.88 7.19 -69.80
CA LEU A 183 -5.24 6.77 -70.15
C LEU A 183 -5.38 5.26 -70.29
N ARG A 184 -4.46 4.62 -70.99
CA ARG A 184 -4.43 3.18 -71.16
C ARG A 184 -4.20 2.48 -69.81
N ALA A 185 -3.29 3.01 -69.00
CA ALA A 185 -3.06 2.48 -67.67
C ALA A 185 -4.31 2.63 -66.77
N LYS A 186 -5.06 3.69 -66.91
CA LYS A 186 -6.33 3.92 -66.18
C LYS A 186 -7.45 3.04 -66.65
N LEU A 187 -7.61 2.84 -67.95
CA LEU A 187 -8.62 1.96 -68.56
C LEU A 187 -8.35 0.49 -68.21
N ASN A 188 -7.11 0.08 -68.12
CA ASN A 188 -6.69 -1.27 -67.77
C ASN A 188 -7.31 -1.76 -66.43
N TYR A 189 -7.55 -0.83 -65.45
CA TYR A 189 -8.21 -1.22 -64.18
C TYR A 189 -9.67 -1.61 -64.36
N PHE A 190 -10.37 -1.06 -65.35
CA PHE A 190 -11.78 -1.38 -65.66
C PHE A 190 -11.87 -2.64 -66.53
N ASP A 191 -10.98 -2.81 -67.51
CA ASP A 191 -10.90 -3.97 -68.41
C ASP A 191 -10.58 -5.25 -67.63
N GLU A 192 -9.86 -5.13 -66.53
CA GLU A 192 -9.56 -6.26 -65.64
C GLU A 192 -10.81 -6.90 -64.97
N LEU A 193 -11.94 -6.18 -64.91
CA LEU A 193 -13.14 -6.73 -64.29
C LEU A 193 -13.56 -8.08 -64.90
N GLU A 194 -13.50 -8.19 -66.24
CA GLU A 194 -13.92 -9.38 -66.96
C GLU A 194 -12.92 -10.55 -66.75
N ASN A 195 -11.62 -10.23 -66.76
CA ASN A 195 -10.56 -11.20 -66.51
C ASN A 195 -10.61 -11.75 -65.07
N VAL A 196 -10.79 -10.86 -64.11
CA VAL A 196 -10.88 -11.22 -62.71
C VAL A 196 -12.19 -12.01 -62.43
N ALA A 197 -13.32 -11.59 -63.07
CA ALA A 197 -14.59 -12.30 -62.92
C ALA A 197 -14.50 -13.72 -63.50
N THR A 198 -14.01 -13.88 -64.72
CA THR A 198 -13.82 -15.19 -65.34
C THR A 198 -12.96 -16.11 -64.51
N SER A 199 -11.87 -15.60 -63.92
CA SER A 199 -11.01 -16.34 -63.04
C SER A 199 -11.69 -16.83 -61.78
N PHE A 200 -12.40 -15.94 -61.05
CA PHE A 200 -13.09 -16.30 -59.78
C PHE A 200 -14.37 -17.17 -60.01
N TYR A 201 -14.96 -17.16 -61.18
CA TYR A 201 -16.09 -18.04 -61.49
C TYR A 201 -15.63 -19.37 -62.09
N SER A 202 -14.37 -19.56 -62.47
CA SER A 202 -13.85 -20.79 -62.96
C SER A 202 -13.87 -21.90 -61.87
N PRO A 203 -14.39 -23.10 -62.17
CA PRO A 203 -14.40 -24.21 -61.20
C PRO A 203 -12.99 -24.75 -60.89
N SER A 204 -11.99 -24.42 -61.70
CA SER A 204 -10.59 -24.78 -61.47
C SER A 204 -9.86 -23.86 -60.45
N THR A 205 -10.41 -22.73 -60.12
CA THR A 205 -9.80 -21.78 -59.17
C THR A 205 -9.97 -22.24 -57.74
N ASN A 206 -8.85 -22.66 -57.16
CA ASN A 206 -8.76 -23.04 -55.76
C ASN A 206 -7.88 -22.01 -55.00
N VAL A 207 -8.16 -21.79 -53.75
CA VAL A 207 -7.38 -20.88 -52.85
C VAL A 207 -5.93 -21.30 -52.69
N SER A 208 -5.69 -22.64 -52.77
CA SER A 208 -4.31 -23.21 -52.70
C SER A 208 -3.52 -23.01 -54.01
N HIS A 209 -4.11 -22.46 -55.05
CA HIS A 209 -3.38 -22.27 -56.33
C HIS A 209 -2.52 -20.99 -56.23
N GLU A 210 -1.32 -21.07 -56.79
CA GLU A 210 -0.34 -19.97 -56.77
C GLU A 210 -0.88 -18.65 -57.35
N ASN A 211 -1.79 -18.75 -58.33
CA ASN A 211 -2.38 -17.56 -59.00
C ASN A 211 -3.47 -16.88 -58.19
N PHE A 212 -4.00 -17.48 -57.10
CA PHE A 212 -5.15 -16.94 -56.36
C PHE A 212 -4.79 -15.64 -55.62
N LEU A 213 -3.65 -15.60 -54.89
CA LEU A 213 -3.24 -14.43 -54.15
C LEU A 213 -2.86 -13.24 -55.05
N PRO A 214 -2.13 -13.41 -56.16
CA PRO A 214 -1.90 -12.34 -57.12
C PRO A 214 -3.20 -11.78 -57.73
N LEU A 215 -4.18 -12.67 -58.03
CA LEU A 215 -5.48 -12.27 -58.54
C LEU A 215 -6.27 -11.45 -57.52
N LEU A 216 -6.21 -11.85 -56.23
CA LEU A 216 -6.85 -11.10 -55.15
C LEU A 216 -6.19 -9.72 -54.95
N LYS A 217 -4.87 -9.64 -55.05
CA LYS A 217 -4.13 -8.38 -55.00
C LYS A 217 -4.52 -7.45 -56.14
N ARG A 218 -4.61 -8.02 -57.36
CA ARG A 218 -5.04 -7.25 -58.55
C ARG A 218 -6.47 -6.70 -58.41
N LEU A 219 -7.37 -7.51 -57.83
CA LEU A 219 -8.73 -7.10 -57.53
C LEU A 219 -8.76 -5.93 -56.52
N ASP A 220 -7.94 -6.01 -55.49
CA ASP A 220 -7.82 -4.94 -54.47
C ASP A 220 -7.22 -3.64 -55.05
N ASP A 221 -6.26 -3.77 -55.95
CA ASP A 221 -5.70 -2.60 -56.67
C ASP A 221 -6.77 -1.94 -57.56
N CYS A 222 -7.59 -2.74 -58.21
CA CYS A 222 -8.72 -2.23 -58.99
C CYS A 222 -9.77 -1.53 -58.13
N ILE A 223 -10.15 -2.12 -57.00
CA ILE A 223 -11.07 -1.49 -56.03
C ILE A 223 -10.52 -0.16 -55.53
N SER A 224 -9.26 -0.16 -55.06
CA SER A 224 -8.60 1.04 -54.55
C SER A 224 -8.50 2.16 -55.58
N TYR A 225 -8.24 1.76 -56.84
CA TYR A 225 -8.18 2.73 -57.96
C TYR A 225 -9.54 3.32 -58.21
N VAL A 226 -10.60 2.52 -58.31
CA VAL A 226 -11.98 2.98 -58.57
C VAL A 226 -12.48 3.83 -57.41
N GLU A 227 -12.22 3.46 -56.18
CA GLU A 227 -12.59 4.26 -54.99
C GLU A 227 -11.86 5.62 -54.92
N SER A 228 -10.63 5.68 -55.37
CA SER A 228 -9.82 6.91 -55.41
C SER A 228 -10.27 7.85 -56.54
N ASN A 229 -11.04 7.38 -57.50
CA ASN A 229 -11.45 8.12 -58.67
C ASN A 229 -12.98 8.17 -58.89
N PRO A 230 -13.76 8.74 -57.96
CA PRO A 230 -15.22 8.77 -58.04
C PRO A 230 -15.81 9.61 -59.13
N GLN A 231 -14.97 10.38 -59.86
CA GLN A 231 -15.37 11.28 -60.95
C GLN A 231 -15.70 10.55 -62.23
N TYR A 232 -15.37 9.28 -62.39
CA TYR A 232 -15.72 8.52 -63.59
C TYR A 232 -17.19 8.16 -63.62
N ALA A 233 -17.84 8.28 -64.82
CA ALA A 233 -19.27 8.19 -64.97
C ALA A 233 -19.91 6.87 -64.45
N GLU A 234 -19.23 5.72 -64.59
CA GLU A 234 -19.74 4.40 -64.18
C GLU A 234 -19.01 3.82 -62.98
N CYS A 235 -18.27 4.68 -62.24
CA CYS A 235 -17.44 4.26 -61.12
C CYS A 235 -18.21 3.39 -60.11
N ASN A 236 -19.40 3.81 -59.71
CA ASN A 236 -20.23 3.07 -58.74
C ASN A 236 -20.66 1.68 -59.22
N VAL A 237 -20.93 1.52 -60.52
CA VAL A 237 -21.31 0.23 -61.09
C VAL A 237 -20.16 -0.76 -61.05
N TYR A 238 -18.96 -0.29 -61.45
CA TYR A 238 -17.73 -1.11 -61.37
C TYR A 238 -17.36 -1.44 -59.92
N LEU A 239 -17.47 -0.46 -59.02
CA LEU A 239 -17.17 -0.66 -57.62
C LEU A 239 -18.07 -1.77 -57.00
N VAL A 240 -19.36 -1.74 -57.27
CA VAL A 240 -20.29 -2.79 -56.80
C VAL A 240 -19.89 -4.16 -57.34
N LYS A 241 -19.58 -4.26 -58.64
CA LYS A 241 -19.14 -5.52 -59.22
C LYS A 241 -17.81 -6.03 -58.65
N PHE A 242 -16.83 -5.18 -58.49
CA PHE A 242 -15.55 -5.53 -57.87
C PHE A 242 -15.72 -5.95 -56.40
N ARG A 243 -16.55 -5.27 -55.61
CA ARG A 243 -16.86 -5.68 -54.22
C ARG A 243 -17.58 -7.01 -54.14
N GLN A 244 -18.46 -7.32 -55.11
CA GLN A 244 -19.10 -8.66 -55.20
C GLN A 244 -18.06 -9.76 -55.47
N LEU A 245 -17.09 -9.51 -56.36
CA LEU A 245 -15.99 -10.43 -56.60
C LEU A 245 -15.07 -10.58 -55.37
N GLN A 246 -14.79 -9.50 -54.67
CA GLN A 246 -14.06 -9.52 -53.42
C GLN A 246 -14.76 -10.36 -52.35
N SER A 247 -16.07 -10.13 -52.17
CA SER A 247 -16.88 -10.91 -51.23
C SER A 247 -16.90 -12.40 -51.58
N ARG A 248 -16.95 -12.75 -52.88
CA ARG A 248 -16.82 -14.13 -53.33
C ARG A 248 -15.46 -14.71 -53.03
N ALA A 249 -14.37 -14.00 -53.33
CA ALA A 249 -13.00 -14.41 -53.05
C ALA A 249 -12.77 -14.64 -51.55
N LEU A 250 -13.25 -13.74 -50.72
CA LEU A 250 -13.20 -13.85 -49.26
C LEU A 250 -14.04 -15.03 -48.74
N GLY A 251 -15.20 -15.28 -49.38
CA GLY A 251 -16.03 -16.47 -49.11
C GLY A 251 -15.31 -17.79 -49.45
N MET A 252 -14.55 -17.81 -50.56
CA MET A 252 -13.72 -18.96 -50.92
C MET A 252 -12.59 -19.20 -49.90
N ILE A 253 -11.92 -18.14 -49.47
CA ILE A 253 -10.91 -18.20 -48.43
C ILE A 253 -11.49 -18.78 -47.13
N ARG A 254 -12.63 -18.22 -46.70
CA ARG A 254 -13.33 -18.74 -45.50
C ARG A 254 -13.64 -20.22 -45.59
N SER A 255 -14.17 -20.66 -46.74
CA SER A 255 -14.52 -22.07 -46.97
C SER A 255 -13.27 -22.96 -46.96
N HIS A 256 -12.19 -22.47 -47.56
CA HIS A 256 -10.90 -23.19 -47.58
C HIS A 256 -10.32 -23.33 -46.17
N VAL A 257 -10.22 -22.23 -45.39
CA VAL A 257 -9.75 -22.22 -44.01
C VAL A 257 -10.59 -23.21 -43.17
N LEU A 258 -11.91 -23.14 -43.26
CA LEU A 258 -12.79 -24.05 -42.56
C LEU A 258 -12.57 -25.52 -42.96
N SER A 259 -12.39 -25.79 -44.24
CA SER A 259 -12.15 -27.14 -44.76
C SER A 259 -10.83 -27.72 -44.21
N VAL A 260 -9.74 -26.98 -44.30
CA VAL A 260 -8.42 -27.40 -43.81
C VAL A 260 -8.44 -27.60 -42.30
N LEU A 261 -9.00 -26.66 -41.51
CA LEU A 261 -9.11 -26.81 -40.06
C LEU A 261 -9.99 -27.99 -39.64
N LYS A 262 -11.16 -28.20 -40.31
CA LYS A 262 -12.03 -29.38 -40.06
C LYS A 262 -11.34 -30.71 -40.41
N ASN A 263 -10.61 -30.74 -41.52
CA ASN A 263 -9.86 -31.92 -41.91
C ASN A 263 -8.76 -32.23 -40.85
N ALA A 264 -8.00 -31.24 -40.45
CA ALA A 264 -7.00 -31.42 -39.37
C ALA A 264 -7.68 -31.88 -38.06
N SER A 265 -8.82 -31.30 -37.70
CA SER A 265 -9.59 -31.69 -36.52
C SER A 265 -10.08 -33.12 -36.58
N SER A 266 -10.66 -33.54 -37.72
CA SER A 266 -11.13 -34.91 -37.91
C SER A 266 -10.01 -35.94 -37.93
N GLN A 267 -8.83 -35.63 -38.48
CA GLN A 267 -7.64 -36.45 -38.45
C GLN A 267 -7.11 -36.67 -37.03
N VAL A 268 -7.09 -35.60 -36.22
CA VAL A 268 -6.73 -35.65 -34.80
C VAL A 268 -7.71 -36.53 -34.04
N GLN A 269 -9.01 -36.31 -34.21
CA GLN A 269 -10.03 -37.11 -33.53
C GLN A 269 -9.97 -38.60 -33.94
N ALA A 270 -9.68 -38.90 -35.19
CA ALA A 270 -9.49 -40.27 -35.66
C ALA A 270 -8.25 -40.91 -35.03
N ALA A 271 -7.16 -40.16 -34.94
CA ALA A 271 -5.92 -40.60 -34.29
C ALA A 271 -6.09 -40.87 -32.79
N ILE A 272 -6.78 -39.98 -32.08
CA ILE A 272 -7.11 -40.17 -30.65
C ILE A 272 -8.00 -41.41 -30.45
N ARG A 273 -9.01 -41.63 -31.29
CA ARG A 273 -9.88 -42.80 -31.18
C ARG A 273 -9.13 -44.09 -31.46
N SER A 274 -8.19 -44.11 -32.43
CA SER A 274 -7.37 -45.30 -32.72
C SER A 274 -6.39 -45.63 -31.61
N SER A 275 -5.89 -44.58 -30.90
CA SER A 275 -4.97 -44.79 -29.76
C SER A 275 -5.70 -45.26 -28.51
N THR A 276 -6.95 -44.86 -28.27
CA THR A 276 -7.76 -45.34 -27.14
C THR A 276 -8.27 -46.76 -27.27
N GLY A 277 -8.28 -47.33 -28.50
CA GLY A 277 -8.66 -48.73 -28.76
C GLY A 277 -7.64 -49.79 -28.34
N ASN A 278 -6.37 -49.43 -28.19
CA ASN A 278 -5.32 -50.29 -27.64
C ASN A 278 -5.17 -50.02 -26.14
N LYS A 279 -5.47 -51.01 -25.30
CA LYS A 279 -5.44 -50.97 -23.81
C LYS A 279 -4.05 -50.69 -23.19
N ALA A 280 -3.09 -50.22 -23.90
CA ALA A 280 -1.85 -49.70 -23.34
C ALA A 280 -2.05 -48.21 -23.11
N SER A 281 -1.85 -47.72 -21.89
CA SER A 281 -1.88 -46.31 -21.53
C SER A 281 -0.98 -45.52 -22.48
N VAL A 282 -1.58 -44.88 -23.48
CA VAL A 282 -0.84 -43.98 -24.37
C VAL A 282 -0.33 -42.84 -23.48
N SER A 283 0.99 -42.67 -23.50
CA SER A 283 1.62 -41.60 -22.73
C SER A 283 1.00 -40.27 -23.14
N GLU A 284 0.62 -39.43 -22.16
CA GLU A 284 0.08 -38.07 -22.31
C GLU A 284 0.89 -37.24 -23.33
N ALA A 285 2.18 -37.44 -23.39
CA ALA A 285 3.08 -36.82 -24.35
C ALA A 285 2.77 -37.17 -25.80
N VAL A 286 2.29 -38.37 -26.07
CA VAL A 286 1.94 -38.85 -27.42
C VAL A 286 0.62 -38.24 -27.88
N GLU A 287 -0.39 -38.16 -27.01
CA GLU A 287 -1.66 -37.53 -27.35
C GLU A 287 -1.50 -36.03 -27.63
N THR A 288 -0.73 -35.35 -26.78
CA THR A 288 -0.40 -33.91 -26.93
C THR A 288 0.37 -33.72 -28.25
N SER A 289 1.36 -34.55 -28.57
CA SER A 289 2.14 -34.44 -29.79
C SER A 289 1.29 -34.58 -31.04
N ILE A 290 0.37 -35.56 -31.08
CA ILE A 290 -0.50 -35.81 -32.25
C ILE A 290 -1.40 -34.57 -32.52
N ILE A 291 -1.91 -33.97 -31.50
CA ILE A 291 -2.80 -32.79 -31.61
C ILE A 291 -2.06 -31.61 -32.24
N TYR A 292 -0.84 -31.33 -31.86
CA TYR A 292 -0.07 -30.22 -32.37
C TYR A 292 0.56 -30.44 -33.73
N VAL A 293 1.11 -31.61 -34.00
CA VAL A 293 1.79 -31.95 -35.28
C VAL A 293 0.83 -31.82 -36.47
N ARG A 294 -0.42 -32.30 -36.35
CA ARG A 294 -1.43 -32.23 -37.42
C ARG A 294 -1.85 -30.82 -37.73
N PHE A 295 -2.07 -30.01 -36.68
CA PHE A 295 -2.42 -28.59 -36.85
C PHE A 295 -1.24 -27.77 -37.36
N LYS A 296 0.00 -28.08 -36.97
CA LYS A 296 1.18 -27.43 -37.54
C LYS A 296 1.33 -27.72 -39.05
N ALA A 297 0.96 -28.91 -39.49
CA ALA A 297 0.90 -29.20 -40.93
C ALA A 297 -0.18 -28.36 -41.64
N ALA A 298 -1.38 -28.22 -41.04
CA ALA A 298 -2.43 -27.38 -41.55
C ALA A 298 -2.04 -25.89 -41.55
N ALA A 299 -1.25 -25.44 -40.57
CA ALA A 299 -0.73 -24.07 -40.53
C ALA A 299 0.16 -23.79 -41.75
N ASN A 300 1.05 -24.73 -42.11
CA ASN A 300 1.92 -24.57 -43.29
C ASN A 300 1.12 -24.43 -44.58
N GLU A 301 -0.03 -25.10 -44.68
CA GLU A 301 -0.94 -24.99 -45.84
C GLU A 301 -1.65 -23.63 -45.89
N LEU A 302 -2.11 -23.14 -44.76
CA LEU A 302 -2.88 -21.91 -44.67
C LEU A 302 -2.04 -20.64 -44.56
N LYS A 303 -0.78 -20.77 -44.12
CA LYS A 303 0.08 -19.62 -43.82
C LYS A 303 0.17 -18.58 -44.93
N PRO A 304 0.41 -18.93 -46.21
CA PRO A 304 0.52 -17.95 -47.27
C PRO A 304 -0.75 -17.10 -47.44
N VAL A 305 -1.92 -17.73 -47.27
CA VAL A 305 -3.22 -17.10 -47.42
C VAL A 305 -3.51 -16.20 -46.21
N LEU A 306 -3.23 -16.65 -45.02
CA LEU A 306 -3.49 -15.91 -43.78
C LEU A 306 -2.54 -14.74 -43.61
N GLU A 307 -1.26 -14.86 -43.91
CA GLU A 307 -0.28 -13.76 -43.91
C GLU A 307 -0.70 -12.66 -44.88
N GLU A 308 -1.18 -13.02 -46.07
CA GLU A 308 -1.66 -12.04 -47.05
C GLU A 308 -2.93 -11.31 -46.58
N ILE A 309 -3.84 -12.02 -45.88
CA ILE A 309 -5.04 -11.39 -45.27
C ILE A 309 -4.64 -10.46 -44.15
N GLU A 310 -3.71 -10.87 -43.27
CA GLU A 310 -3.21 -10.05 -42.19
C GLU A 310 -2.51 -8.79 -42.68
N SER A 311 -1.73 -8.88 -43.77
CA SER A 311 -1.06 -7.73 -44.34
C SER A 311 -2.06 -6.64 -44.82
N ARG A 312 -3.31 -7.03 -45.12
CA ARG A 312 -4.40 -6.16 -45.61
C ARG A 312 -5.31 -5.67 -44.50
N LYS A 313 -4.96 -5.85 -43.25
CA LYS A 313 -5.71 -5.45 -42.04
C LYS A 313 -6.27 -4.01 -42.06
N PRO A 314 -5.71 -3.00 -42.74
CA PRO A 314 -6.32 -1.67 -42.83
C PRO A 314 -7.71 -1.61 -43.50
N ARG A 315 -8.11 -2.65 -44.26
CA ARG A 315 -9.38 -2.70 -44.97
C ARG A 315 -10.44 -3.48 -44.16
N LYS A 316 -11.61 -2.92 -43.98
CA LYS A 316 -12.71 -3.45 -43.15
C LYS A 316 -13.12 -4.89 -43.50
N GLU A 317 -13.16 -5.21 -44.80
CA GLU A 317 -13.56 -6.51 -45.29
C GLU A 317 -12.57 -7.60 -44.87
N TYR A 318 -11.28 -7.28 -44.87
CA TYR A 318 -10.22 -8.19 -44.40
C TYR A 318 -10.17 -8.33 -42.88
N VAL A 319 -10.48 -7.28 -42.14
CA VAL A 319 -10.63 -7.37 -40.67
C VAL A 319 -11.73 -8.35 -40.30
N GLN A 320 -12.85 -8.29 -41.01
CA GLN A 320 -13.98 -9.19 -40.76
C GLN A 320 -13.60 -10.66 -41.05
N ILE A 321 -13.02 -10.94 -42.21
CA ILE A 321 -12.63 -12.33 -42.58
C ILE A 321 -11.54 -12.88 -41.65
N LEU A 322 -10.62 -12.01 -41.23
CA LEU A 322 -9.57 -12.38 -40.24
C LEU A 322 -10.21 -12.75 -38.90
N ALA A 323 -11.11 -11.91 -38.39
CA ALA A 323 -11.85 -12.19 -37.16
C ALA A 323 -12.66 -13.50 -37.23
N GLU A 324 -13.32 -13.73 -38.40
CA GLU A 324 -14.02 -14.99 -38.66
C GLU A 324 -13.05 -16.20 -38.72
N SER A 325 -11.86 -16.03 -39.29
CA SER A 325 -10.82 -17.07 -39.35
C SER A 325 -10.29 -17.39 -37.97
N HIS A 326 -10.02 -16.37 -37.13
CA HIS A 326 -9.65 -16.54 -35.72
C HIS A 326 -10.72 -17.33 -34.96
N LYS A 327 -11.98 -16.95 -35.15
CA LYS A 327 -13.11 -17.64 -34.51
C LYS A 327 -13.22 -19.11 -34.95
N LEU A 328 -13.14 -19.40 -36.24
CA LEU A 328 -13.14 -20.77 -36.76
C LEU A 328 -11.99 -21.59 -36.23
N TYR A 329 -10.78 -21.01 -36.15
CA TYR A 329 -9.63 -21.64 -35.55
C TYR A 329 -9.91 -21.97 -34.08
N CYS A 330 -10.32 -20.99 -33.29
CA CYS A 330 -10.59 -21.17 -31.87
C CYS A 330 -11.68 -22.23 -31.63
N GLU A 331 -12.76 -22.24 -32.41
CA GLU A 331 -13.83 -23.26 -32.32
C GLU A 331 -13.32 -24.68 -32.60
N GLN A 332 -12.49 -24.85 -33.63
CA GLN A 332 -11.94 -26.18 -33.95
C GLN A 332 -10.93 -26.66 -32.90
N ARG A 333 -10.07 -25.74 -32.41
CA ARG A 333 -9.12 -26.07 -31.34
C ARG A 333 -9.84 -26.38 -30.03
N LEU A 334 -10.79 -25.53 -29.64
CA LEU A 334 -11.58 -25.75 -28.42
C LEU A 334 -12.28 -27.11 -28.42
N SER A 335 -12.84 -27.53 -29.55
CA SER A 335 -13.50 -28.83 -29.67
C SER A 335 -12.59 -30.02 -29.37
N LEU A 336 -11.30 -29.88 -29.65
CA LEU A 336 -10.28 -30.92 -29.40
C LEU A 336 -9.72 -30.86 -27.97
N VAL A 337 -9.33 -29.67 -27.53
CA VAL A 337 -8.57 -29.48 -26.29
C VAL A 337 -9.46 -29.49 -25.05
N ARG A 338 -10.72 -29.06 -25.21
CA ARG A 338 -11.70 -28.92 -24.12
C ARG A 338 -11.81 -30.19 -23.24
N GLY A 339 -12.00 -31.34 -23.88
CA GLY A 339 -12.18 -32.61 -23.17
C GLY A 339 -10.96 -33.00 -22.34
N ILE A 340 -9.79 -32.82 -22.92
CA ILE A 340 -8.49 -33.18 -22.31
C ILE A 340 -8.20 -32.31 -21.11
N VAL A 341 -8.36 -30.99 -21.28
CA VAL A 341 -8.16 -30.02 -20.18
C VAL A 341 -9.15 -30.26 -19.04
N HIS A 342 -10.41 -30.48 -19.36
CA HIS A 342 -11.43 -30.79 -18.35
C HIS A 342 -11.09 -32.08 -17.59
N GLN A 343 -10.74 -33.14 -18.30
CA GLN A 343 -10.37 -34.40 -17.67
C GLN A 343 -9.16 -34.21 -16.74
N ARG A 344 -8.12 -33.54 -17.21
CA ARG A 344 -6.87 -33.34 -16.45
C ARG A 344 -7.08 -32.50 -15.18
N ILE A 345 -7.79 -31.39 -15.29
CA ILE A 345 -8.14 -30.55 -14.11
C ILE A 345 -8.99 -31.37 -13.14
N SER A 346 -9.92 -32.19 -13.63
CA SER A 346 -10.74 -33.06 -12.78
C SER A 346 -9.94 -34.15 -12.09
N GLU A 347 -8.88 -34.69 -12.73
CA GLU A 347 -7.93 -35.62 -12.11
C GLU A 347 -7.13 -34.99 -11.00
N PHE A 348 -6.59 -33.79 -11.22
CA PHE A 348 -5.94 -33.01 -10.16
C PHE A 348 -6.89 -32.73 -9.01
N ALA A 349 -8.13 -32.36 -9.32
CA ALA A 349 -9.14 -32.11 -8.31
C ALA A 349 -9.47 -33.31 -7.43
N LYS A 350 -9.38 -34.53 -7.96
CA LYS A 350 -9.64 -35.76 -7.17
C LYS A 350 -8.48 -36.16 -6.28
N LYS A 351 -7.23 -35.82 -6.69
CA LYS A 351 -6.01 -36.33 -6.06
C LYS A 351 -5.33 -35.34 -5.14
N GLU A 352 -5.51 -34.04 -5.36
CA GLU A 352 -4.70 -33.01 -4.76
C GLU A 352 -5.48 -32.13 -3.78
N ALA A 353 -4.78 -31.64 -2.76
CA ALA A 353 -5.28 -30.59 -1.87
C ALA A 353 -5.41 -29.26 -2.62
N LEU A 354 -6.16 -28.31 -2.07
CA LEU A 354 -6.48 -27.05 -2.75
C LEU A 354 -5.24 -26.24 -3.18
N PRO A 355 -4.17 -26.07 -2.38
CA PRO A 355 -2.96 -25.38 -2.81
C PRO A 355 -2.24 -26.11 -3.95
N SER A 356 -2.06 -27.41 -3.83
CA SER A 356 -1.42 -28.22 -4.87
C SER A 356 -2.23 -28.23 -6.15
N LEU A 357 -3.55 -28.40 -6.05
CA LEU A 357 -4.47 -28.30 -7.19
C LEU A 357 -4.33 -26.95 -7.90
N THR A 358 -4.21 -25.87 -7.15
CA THR A 358 -4.05 -24.51 -7.73
C THR A 358 -2.72 -24.41 -8.48
N ARG A 359 -1.61 -24.86 -7.88
CA ARG A 359 -0.29 -24.91 -8.56
C ARG A 359 -0.31 -25.78 -9.81
N SER A 360 -0.78 -27.00 -9.68
CA SER A 360 -0.82 -27.97 -10.79
C SER A 360 -1.75 -27.51 -11.90
N GLY A 361 -2.93 -27.00 -11.56
CA GLY A 361 -3.90 -26.49 -12.51
C GLY A 361 -3.40 -25.23 -13.25
N CYS A 362 -2.82 -24.27 -12.55
CA CYS A 362 -2.20 -23.08 -13.16
C CYS A 362 -1.02 -23.47 -14.05
N ALA A 363 -0.10 -24.32 -13.57
CA ALA A 363 1.04 -24.77 -14.34
C ALA A 363 0.63 -25.51 -15.61
N TYR A 364 -0.35 -26.39 -15.50
CA TYR A 364 -0.88 -27.13 -16.64
C TYR A 364 -1.53 -26.20 -17.67
N LEU A 365 -2.39 -25.27 -17.22
CA LEU A 365 -2.99 -24.29 -18.14
C LEU A 365 -1.93 -23.40 -18.78
N MET A 366 -0.95 -22.92 -18.03
CA MET A 366 0.13 -22.12 -18.60
C MET A 366 0.94 -22.87 -19.64
N GLN A 367 1.24 -24.13 -19.39
CA GLN A 367 1.99 -24.97 -20.33
C GLN A 367 1.18 -25.29 -21.58
N VAL A 368 -0.04 -25.79 -21.41
CA VAL A 368 -0.86 -26.25 -22.53
C VAL A 368 -1.40 -25.08 -23.33
N MET A 369 -1.93 -24.08 -22.65
CA MET A 369 -2.69 -23.03 -23.29
C MET A 369 -1.82 -21.90 -23.82
N CYS A 370 -0.93 -21.42 -22.97
CA CYS A 370 -0.26 -20.17 -23.25
C CYS A 370 1.05 -20.40 -24.01
N LEU A 371 1.68 -21.54 -23.82
CA LEU A 371 2.89 -21.86 -24.60
C LEU A 371 2.55 -22.60 -25.88
N LEU A 372 1.71 -23.63 -25.79
CA LEU A 372 1.47 -24.48 -26.94
C LEU A 372 0.39 -23.92 -27.88
N GLU A 373 -0.73 -23.46 -27.35
CA GLU A 373 -1.81 -22.89 -28.18
C GLU A 373 -1.42 -21.52 -28.73
N HIS A 374 -0.74 -20.69 -27.95
CA HIS A 374 -0.25 -19.40 -28.45
C HIS A 374 0.83 -19.60 -29.54
N GLN A 375 1.78 -20.50 -29.35
CA GLN A 375 2.78 -20.82 -30.38
C GLN A 375 2.12 -21.40 -31.65
N LEU A 376 1.10 -22.23 -31.49
CA LEU A 376 0.39 -22.76 -32.63
C LEU A 376 -0.42 -21.66 -33.34
N PHE A 377 -1.05 -20.77 -32.61
CA PHE A 377 -1.76 -19.63 -33.16
C PHE A 377 -0.81 -18.69 -33.92
N ASP A 378 0.38 -18.43 -33.38
CA ASP A 378 1.43 -17.64 -34.03
C ASP A 378 1.88 -18.25 -35.36
N HIS A 379 1.86 -19.56 -35.48
CA HIS A 379 2.13 -20.22 -36.77
C HIS A 379 1.04 -19.97 -37.82
N PHE A 380 -0.22 -19.77 -37.40
CA PHE A 380 -1.33 -19.47 -38.32
C PHE A 380 -1.44 -17.97 -38.59
N PHE A 381 -1.21 -17.13 -37.57
CA PHE A 381 -1.49 -15.70 -37.57
C PHE A 381 -0.34 -14.90 -36.96
N PRO A 382 0.83 -14.83 -37.63
CA PRO A 382 2.02 -14.22 -37.03
C PRO A 382 1.90 -12.73 -36.74
N LEU A 383 1.10 -11.98 -37.49
CA LEU A 383 0.90 -10.53 -37.29
C LEU A 383 -0.23 -10.22 -36.29
N SER A 384 -1.08 -11.18 -35.96
CA SER A 384 -2.20 -11.04 -35.02
C SER A 384 -1.93 -11.72 -33.68
N SER A 385 -0.77 -12.37 -33.52
CA SER A 385 -0.43 -13.11 -32.28
C SER A 385 -0.24 -12.20 -31.07
N GLU A 386 0.08 -10.95 -31.27
CA GLU A 386 0.19 -9.94 -30.20
C GLU A 386 -1.19 -9.49 -29.66
N ASP A 387 -2.26 -9.73 -30.39
CA ASP A 387 -3.62 -9.38 -29.97
C ASP A 387 -4.24 -10.52 -29.15
N VAL A 388 -4.16 -10.41 -27.83
CA VAL A 388 -4.70 -11.34 -26.84
C VAL A 388 -6.19 -11.61 -27.08
N SER A 389 -6.95 -10.62 -27.57
CA SER A 389 -8.39 -10.74 -27.82
C SER A 389 -8.72 -11.77 -28.89
N SER A 390 -7.82 -12.00 -29.84
CA SER A 390 -8.00 -12.96 -30.94
C SER A 390 -8.05 -14.42 -30.45
N LEU A 391 -7.34 -14.74 -29.38
CA LEU A 391 -7.26 -16.08 -28.81
C LEU A 391 -8.26 -16.27 -27.62
N ALA A 392 -8.87 -15.21 -27.13
CA ALA A 392 -9.81 -15.25 -26.01
C ALA A 392 -10.93 -16.30 -26.17
N PRO A 393 -11.56 -16.50 -27.36
CA PRO A 393 -12.61 -17.51 -27.52
C PRO A 393 -12.16 -18.94 -27.25
N LEU A 394 -10.86 -19.24 -27.36
CA LEU A 394 -10.26 -20.50 -27.02
C LEU A 394 -9.84 -20.56 -25.54
N ILE A 395 -9.20 -19.50 -25.05
CA ILE A 395 -8.57 -19.46 -23.73
C ILE A 395 -9.61 -19.34 -22.61
N ASP A 396 -10.57 -18.44 -22.74
CA ASP A 396 -11.56 -18.12 -21.70
C ASP A 396 -12.38 -19.36 -21.25
N PRO A 397 -12.94 -20.18 -22.16
CA PRO A 397 -13.67 -21.38 -21.76
C PRO A 397 -12.80 -22.38 -20.99
N LEU A 398 -11.52 -22.46 -21.33
CA LEU A 398 -10.59 -23.43 -20.72
C LEU A 398 -10.12 -22.92 -19.34
N CYS A 399 -9.88 -21.62 -19.20
CA CYS A 399 -9.62 -20.98 -17.91
C CYS A 399 -10.82 -21.10 -16.97
N THR A 400 -12.03 -21.01 -17.50
CA THR A 400 -13.27 -21.17 -16.74
C THR A 400 -13.35 -22.53 -16.04
N TYR A 401 -12.84 -23.62 -16.63
CA TYR A 401 -12.81 -24.92 -15.98
C TYR A 401 -11.96 -24.96 -14.72
N LEU A 402 -10.82 -24.29 -14.70
CA LEU A 402 -10.01 -24.19 -13.49
C LEU A 402 -10.77 -23.41 -12.43
N TYR A 403 -11.35 -22.27 -12.81
CA TYR A 403 -12.16 -21.44 -11.91
C TYR A 403 -13.32 -22.23 -11.31
N ASP A 404 -14.12 -22.91 -12.17
CA ASP A 404 -15.27 -23.69 -11.72
C ASP A 404 -14.89 -24.87 -10.83
N THR A 405 -13.69 -25.40 -11.00
CA THR A 405 -13.15 -26.48 -10.15
C THR A 405 -12.65 -25.97 -8.82
N LEU A 406 -11.99 -24.81 -8.80
CA LEU A 406 -11.42 -24.23 -7.58
C LEU A 406 -12.47 -23.57 -6.70
N ARG A 407 -13.41 -22.84 -7.29
CA ARG A 407 -14.39 -22.03 -6.57
C ARG A 407 -15.21 -22.79 -5.52
N PRO A 408 -15.81 -23.96 -5.81
CA PRO A 408 -16.56 -24.69 -4.81
C PRO A 408 -15.71 -25.09 -3.60
N ARG A 409 -14.47 -25.52 -3.85
CA ARG A 409 -13.54 -25.88 -2.78
C ARG A 409 -13.11 -24.67 -1.96
N LEU A 410 -12.87 -23.55 -2.63
CA LEU A 410 -12.51 -22.30 -2.00
C LEU A 410 -13.62 -21.79 -1.07
N ILE A 411 -14.86 -21.86 -1.49
CA ILE A 411 -16.03 -21.46 -0.68
C ILE A 411 -16.12 -22.28 0.61
N HIS A 412 -15.75 -23.56 0.56
CA HIS A 412 -15.79 -24.45 1.72
C HIS A 412 -14.50 -24.44 2.57
N GLU A 413 -13.42 -23.81 2.06
CA GLU A 413 -12.19 -23.73 2.81
C GLU A 413 -12.35 -22.88 4.08
N ALA A 414 -11.96 -23.46 5.19
CA ALA A 414 -12.06 -22.82 6.50
C ALA A 414 -10.71 -22.44 7.10
N ASN A 415 -9.63 -23.06 6.63
CA ASN A 415 -8.31 -22.85 7.17
C ASN A 415 -7.66 -21.57 6.62
N LEU A 416 -7.29 -20.65 7.52
CA LEU A 416 -6.64 -19.40 7.17
C LEU A 416 -5.26 -19.62 6.52
N ASP A 417 -4.51 -20.62 6.98
CA ASP A 417 -3.16 -20.91 6.44
C ASP A 417 -3.23 -21.34 4.99
N VAL A 418 -4.19 -22.20 4.65
CA VAL A 418 -4.43 -22.63 3.27
C VAL A 418 -4.83 -21.45 2.39
N LEU A 419 -5.67 -20.56 2.89
CA LEU A 419 -6.08 -19.35 2.14
C LEU A 419 -4.92 -18.37 1.94
N CYS A 420 -4.06 -18.17 2.94
CA CYS A 420 -2.85 -17.36 2.79
C CYS A 420 -1.87 -17.98 1.80
N GLU A 421 -1.65 -19.31 1.88
CA GLU A 421 -0.84 -20.03 0.89
C GLU A 421 -1.37 -19.87 -0.54
N LEU A 422 -2.69 -19.89 -0.71
CA LEU A 422 -3.32 -19.65 -2.03
C LEU A 422 -3.04 -18.23 -2.56
N VAL A 423 -3.07 -17.24 -1.68
CA VAL A 423 -2.70 -15.86 -2.08
C VAL A 423 -1.25 -15.81 -2.53
N ASP A 424 -0.34 -16.41 -1.79
CA ASP A 424 1.08 -16.45 -2.14
C ASP A 424 1.30 -17.17 -3.48
N ILE A 425 0.66 -18.31 -3.68
CA ILE A 425 0.72 -19.06 -4.94
C ILE A 425 0.25 -18.19 -6.11
N LEU A 426 -0.95 -17.59 -5.99
CA LEU A 426 -1.56 -16.85 -7.09
C LEU A 426 -0.85 -15.53 -7.35
N LYS A 427 -0.56 -14.77 -6.30
CA LYS A 427 0.00 -13.42 -6.40
C LYS A 427 1.49 -13.42 -6.71
N VAL A 428 2.26 -14.25 -6.00
CA VAL A 428 3.72 -14.26 -6.10
C VAL A 428 4.20 -15.28 -7.13
N GLU A 429 3.88 -16.58 -6.94
CA GLU A 429 4.42 -17.64 -7.79
C GLU A 429 3.86 -17.56 -9.21
N VAL A 430 2.54 -17.35 -9.36
CA VAL A 430 1.88 -17.40 -10.67
C VAL A 430 1.85 -16.04 -11.35
N LEU A 431 1.24 -15.01 -10.75
CA LEU A 431 1.06 -13.70 -11.39
C LEU A 431 2.38 -12.92 -11.49
N ALA A 432 3.13 -12.78 -10.39
CA ALA A 432 4.34 -11.97 -10.40
C ALA A 432 5.53 -12.68 -11.06
N GLU A 433 5.73 -13.98 -10.82
CA GLU A 433 6.89 -14.67 -11.38
C GLU A 433 6.65 -15.27 -12.76
N GLN A 434 5.54 -15.99 -12.95
CA GLN A 434 5.34 -16.75 -14.16
C GLN A 434 4.65 -15.95 -15.26
N VAL A 435 3.54 -15.27 -14.94
CA VAL A 435 2.78 -14.49 -15.93
C VAL A 435 3.54 -13.23 -16.33
N SER A 436 4.16 -12.51 -15.40
CA SER A 436 4.88 -11.27 -15.71
C SER A 436 6.15 -11.52 -16.52
N LYS A 437 6.85 -12.64 -16.31
CA LYS A 437 8.07 -13.00 -17.06
C LYS A 437 7.81 -13.47 -18.49
N ARG A 438 6.60 -13.96 -18.79
CA ARG A 438 6.26 -14.56 -20.08
C ARG A 438 5.39 -13.67 -20.98
N GLY A 439 5.09 -12.47 -20.54
CA GLY A 439 4.46 -11.42 -21.33
C GLY A 439 3.09 -11.76 -21.90
N GLU A 440 2.89 -11.43 -23.17
CA GLU A 440 1.60 -11.45 -23.86
C GLU A 440 1.00 -12.85 -24.02
N SER A 441 1.82 -13.88 -24.19
CA SER A 441 1.35 -15.27 -24.37
C SER A 441 0.51 -15.78 -23.18
N LEU A 442 0.67 -15.21 -21.98
CA LEU A 442 -0.10 -15.54 -20.78
C LEU A 442 -1.16 -14.49 -20.40
N ALA A 443 -1.26 -13.41 -21.16
CA ALA A 443 -2.16 -12.32 -20.85
C ALA A 443 -3.64 -12.77 -20.77
N GLY A 444 -4.06 -13.71 -21.60
CA GLY A 444 -5.41 -14.27 -21.57
C GLY A 444 -5.76 -15.05 -20.29
N LEU A 445 -4.77 -15.58 -19.57
CA LEU A 445 -4.99 -16.27 -18.29
C LEU A 445 -5.13 -15.31 -17.12
N ARG A 446 -4.53 -14.12 -17.21
CA ARG A 446 -4.49 -13.12 -16.14
C ARG A 446 -5.88 -12.76 -15.57
N PRO A 447 -6.91 -12.45 -16.36
CA PRO A 447 -8.23 -12.08 -15.82
C PRO A 447 -8.85 -13.18 -14.95
N THR A 448 -8.67 -14.45 -15.36
CA THR A 448 -9.17 -15.58 -14.58
C THR A 448 -8.40 -15.76 -13.29
N LEU A 449 -7.08 -15.59 -13.29
CA LEU A 449 -6.25 -15.66 -12.09
C LEU A 449 -6.56 -14.52 -11.13
N GLU A 450 -6.73 -13.31 -11.62
CA GLU A 450 -7.13 -12.14 -10.83
C GLU A 450 -8.52 -12.36 -10.21
N ARG A 451 -9.44 -12.97 -10.94
CA ARG A 451 -10.77 -13.34 -10.43
C ARG A 451 -10.67 -14.41 -9.33
N ILE A 452 -9.86 -15.45 -9.52
CA ILE A 452 -9.64 -16.47 -8.48
C ILE A 452 -9.01 -15.81 -7.25
N LEU A 453 -8.02 -14.95 -7.44
CA LEU A 453 -7.36 -14.22 -6.35
C LEU A 453 -8.34 -13.31 -5.60
N ALA A 454 -9.24 -12.63 -6.29
CA ALA A 454 -10.29 -11.82 -5.69
C ALA A 454 -11.24 -12.68 -4.83
N ASP A 455 -11.68 -13.83 -5.33
CA ASP A 455 -12.50 -14.79 -4.56
C ASP A 455 -11.75 -15.32 -3.32
N VAL A 456 -10.43 -15.57 -3.45
CA VAL A 456 -9.57 -15.97 -2.30
C VAL A 456 -9.49 -14.85 -1.26
N HIS A 457 -9.28 -13.60 -1.69
CA HIS A 457 -9.23 -12.44 -0.79
C HIS A 457 -10.57 -12.23 -0.07
N GLU A 458 -11.68 -12.36 -0.78
CA GLU A 458 -13.02 -12.25 -0.18
C GLU A 458 -13.25 -13.36 0.86
N ARG A 459 -12.91 -14.60 0.51
CA ARG A 459 -13.00 -15.73 1.43
C ARG A 459 -12.09 -15.58 2.63
N LEU A 460 -10.84 -15.18 2.41
CA LEU A 460 -9.86 -14.92 3.47
C LEU A 460 -10.37 -13.84 4.43
N THR A 461 -10.89 -12.74 3.89
CA THR A 461 -11.48 -11.65 4.68
C THR A 461 -12.66 -12.14 5.51
N PHE A 462 -13.55 -12.92 4.93
CA PHE A 462 -14.68 -13.50 5.64
C PHE A 462 -14.22 -14.44 6.77
N ARG A 463 -13.26 -15.32 6.49
CA ARG A 463 -12.73 -16.25 7.49
C ARG A 463 -11.93 -15.55 8.58
N ALA A 464 -11.19 -14.51 8.24
CA ALA A 464 -10.48 -13.68 9.21
C ALA A 464 -11.46 -13.02 10.19
N ARG A 465 -12.54 -12.41 9.70
CA ARG A 465 -13.60 -11.86 10.58
C ARG A 465 -14.27 -12.93 11.45
N THR A 466 -14.54 -14.08 10.87
CA THR A 466 -15.10 -15.21 11.63
C THR A 466 -14.15 -15.64 12.73
N HIS A 467 -12.85 -15.75 12.44
CA HIS A 467 -11.82 -16.09 13.41
C HIS A 467 -11.71 -15.04 14.53
N ILE A 468 -11.70 -13.75 14.17
CA ILE A 468 -11.69 -12.64 15.14
C ILE A 468 -12.89 -12.73 16.06
N ARG A 469 -14.08 -12.96 15.51
CA ARG A 469 -15.31 -13.07 16.30
C ARG A 469 -15.33 -14.32 17.19
N ASP A 470 -15.04 -15.49 16.63
CA ASP A 470 -15.28 -16.76 17.31
C ASP A 470 -14.13 -17.11 18.26
N GLU A 471 -12.89 -16.86 17.85
CA GLU A 471 -11.69 -17.27 18.59
C GLU A 471 -11.11 -16.17 19.51
N ILE A 472 -11.47 -14.89 19.28
CA ILE A 472 -10.95 -13.76 20.05
C ILE A 472 -12.08 -13.08 20.84
N ALA A 473 -13.15 -12.63 20.15
CA ALA A 473 -14.24 -11.89 20.79
C ALA A 473 -15.06 -12.75 21.76
N ASN A 474 -15.41 -13.97 21.32
CA ASN A 474 -16.22 -14.92 22.06
C ASN A 474 -15.40 -15.89 22.90
N TYR A 475 -14.09 -15.66 23.00
CA TYR A 475 -13.24 -16.50 23.82
C TYR A 475 -13.64 -16.46 25.26
N LEU A 476 -13.88 -17.63 25.82
CA LEU A 476 -14.16 -17.84 27.24
C LEU A 476 -12.86 -18.33 27.88
N PRO A 477 -12.23 -17.51 28.75
CA PRO A 477 -10.98 -17.91 29.37
C PRO A 477 -11.19 -19.11 30.32
N LEU A 478 -10.32 -20.08 30.20
CA LEU A 478 -10.24 -21.21 31.08
C LEU A 478 -9.61 -20.80 32.42
N ASP A 479 -9.79 -21.63 33.44
CA ASP A 479 -9.16 -21.36 34.74
C ASP A 479 -7.65 -21.28 34.68
N GLU A 480 -7.04 -22.07 33.79
CA GLU A 480 -5.59 -22.04 33.53
C GLU A 480 -5.14 -20.74 32.91
N ASP A 481 -5.95 -20.09 32.06
CA ASP A 481 -5.63 -18.84 31.40
C ASP A 481 -5.66 -17.64 32.36
N LEU A 482 -6.33 -17.78 33.47
CA LEU A 482 -6.51 -16.75 34.50
C LEU A 482 -5.65 -16.99 35.73
N ASP A 483 -4.85 -18.06 35.76
CA ASP A 483 -3.99 -18.40 36.91
C ASP A 483 -2.73 -17.53 36.97
N TYR A 484 -2.94 -16.28 37.30
CA TYR A 484 -1.90 -15.30 37.52
C TYR A 484 -1.90 -14.83 38.99
N PRO A 485 -0.74 -14.71 39.63
CA PRO A 485 0.65 -14.74 39.12
C PRO A 485 1.31 -16.12 38.95
N SER A 486 0.69 -17.24 39.45
CA SER A 486 1.32 -18.58 39.52
C SER A 486 1.95 -19.03 38.20
N LYS A 487 1.31 -18.72 37.06
CA LYS A 487 1.82 -19.05 35.74
C LYS A 487 3.15 -18.35 35.40
N LEU A 488 3.35 -17.15 35.92
CA LEU A 488 4.59 -16.40 35.72
C LEU A 488 5.68 -16.85 36.67
N GLU A 489 5.31 -17.26 37.90
CA GLU A 489 6.23 -17.80 38.90
C GLU A 489 6.83 -19.12 38.40
N GLN A 490 6.00 -20.02 37.90
CA GLN A 490 6.45 -21.30 37.31
C GLN A 490 7.39 -21.08 36.11
N SER A 491 7.09 -20.07 35.28
CA SER A 491 7.96 -19.73 34.14
C SER A 491 9.28 -19.13 34.55
N ALA A 492 9.33 -18.38 35.63
CA ALA A 492 10.56 -17.81 36.16
C ALA A 492 11.47 -18.91 36.75
N GLU A 493 10.90 -19.93 37.39
CA GLU A 493 11.62 -21.09 37.93
C GLU A 493 12.21 -21.95 36.80
N THR A 494 11.45 -22.24 35.75
CA THR A 494 11.94 -23.03 34.60
C THR A 494 13.03 -22.34 33.79
N ASN A 495 13.00 -21.00 33.69
CA ASN A 495 14.06 -20.24 33.01
C ASN A 495 15.36 -20.13 33.82
N SER A 496 15.32 -20.36 35.14
CA SER A 496 16.53 -20.38 35.99
C SER A 496 17.29 -21.72 35.85
N GLU A 497 16.66 -22.77 35.38
CA GLU A 497 17.28 -24.10 35.21
C GLU A 497 17.81 -24.36 33.77
N ALA A 498 17.36 -23.59 32.77
CA ALA A 498 17.73 -23.77 31.37
C ALA A 498 18.71 -22.71 30.85
N SER A 499 19.94 -22.74 31.36
CA SER A 499 21.02 -21.85 30.88
C SER A 499 21.81 -22.45 29.68
N SER A 500 21.19 -22.94 28.63
CA SER A 500 21.91 -23.25 27.38
C SER A 500 21.01 -23.64 26.21
N SER A 501 20.34 -22.69 25.54
CA SER A 501 20.03 -22.80 24.10
C SER A 501 19.51 -21.45 23.56
N VAL A 502 20.18 -20.97 22.53
CA VAL A 502 20.04 -19.61 21.98
C VAL A 502 18.82 -19.44 21.06
N ASP A 503 18.01 -20.46 20.84
CA ASP A 503 16.78 -20.37 20.08
C ASP A 503 15.57 -20.53 21.01
N ASN A 504 14.97 -19.40 21.40
CA ASN A 504 13.81 -19.38 22.30
C ASN A 504 12.51 -19.14 21.52
N PRO A 505 11.80 -20.22 21.06
CA PRO A 505 10.43 -20.08 20.57
C PRO A 505 9.40 -19.95 21.71
N ASP A 506 9.84 -19.96 23.00
CA ASP A 506 8.96 -20.12 24.15
C ASP A 506 8.43 -18.82 24.78
N VAL A 507 8.75 -17.65 24.23
CA VAL A 507 8.25 -16.38 24.80
C VAL A 507 6.74 -16.24 24.64
N SER A 508 6.13 -16.89 23.65
CA SER A 508 4.69 -16.85 23.40
C SER A 508 3.88 -17.81 24.31
N ARG A 509 4.51 -18.81 24.92
CA ARG A 509 3.80 -19.80 25.79
C ARG A 509 3.07 -19.18 26.98
N ASN A 510 3.49 -18.00 27.43
CA ASN A 510 2.90 -17.29 28.55
C ASN A 510 1.96 -16.16 28.12
N TRP A 511 1.59 -16.11 26.86
CA TRP A 511 0.65 -15.11 26.41
C TRP A 511 -0.80 -15.54 26.72
N TYR A 512 -1.62 -14.53 26.93
CA TYR A 512 -3.07 -14.76 26.99
C TYR A 512 -3.57 -15.23 25.61
N PRO A 513 -4.29 -16.36 25.51
CA PRO A 513 -4.60 -17.00 24.23
C PRO A 513 -5.22 -16.08 23.17
N PRO A 514 -6.18 -15.19 23.47
CA PRO A 514 -6.70 -14.23 22.50
C PRO A 514 -5.63 -13.29 21.93
N LEU A 515 -4.63 -12.89 22.71
CA LEU A 515 -3.53 -12.08 22.23
C LEU A 515 -2.67 -12.85 21.22
N GLU A 516 -2.28 -14.08 21.57
CA GLU A 516 -1.50 -14.94 20.68
C GLU A 516 -2.25 -15.19 19.35
N LYS A 517 -3.54 -15.56 19.44
CA LYS A 517 -4.39 -15.77 18.26
C LYS A 517 -4.52 -14.49 17.41
N THR A 518 -4.62 -13.33 18.05
CA THR A 518 -4.70 -12.04 17.35
C THR A 518 -3.42 -11.77 16.56
N ILE A 519 -2.26 -11.86 17.22
CA ILE A 519 -0.98 -11.57 16.57
C ILE A 519 -0.68 -12.59 15.47
N THR A 520 -0.94 -13.88 15.74
CA THR A 520 -0.77 -14.93 14.72
C THR A 520 -1.68 -14.69 13.53
N CYS A 521 -2.94 -14.34 13.74
CA CYS A 521 -3.87 -14.01 12.67
C CYS A 521 -3.38 -12.80 11.85
N LEU A 522 -3.02 -11.70 12.50
CA LEU A 522 -2.55 -10.49 11.83
C LEU A 522 -1.25 -10.71 11.06
N SER A 523 -0.30 -11.46 11.62
CA SER A 523 0.96 -11.78 10.94
C SER A 523 0.76 -12.57 9.65
N LYS A 524 -0.20 -13.49 9.62
CA LYS A 524 -0.57 -14.26 8.42
C LYS A 524 -1.26 -13.37 7.38
N LEU A 525 -2.14 -12.49 7.80
CA LEU A 525 -2.94 -11.66 6.92
C LEU A 525 -2.19 -10.47 6.32
N TYR A 526 -1.14 -9.98 6.99
CA TYR A 526 -0.43 -8.74 6.63
C TYR A 526 0.09 -8.72 5.19
N ARG A 527 0.60 -9.86 4.70
CA ARG A 527 1.14 -9.97 3.33
C ARG A 527 0.11 -10.40 2.30
N CYS A 528 -0.98 -10.99 2.77
CA CYS A 528 -1.96 -11.63 1.90
C CYS A 528 -3.07 -10.68 1.44
N LEU A 529 -3.45 -9.71 2.26
CA LEU A 529 -4.55 -8.79 1.98
C LEU A 529 -4.09 -7.43 1.46
N GLU A 530 -4.99 -6.71 0.81
CA GLU A 530 -4.76 -5.31 0.49
C GLU A 530 -4.64 -4.46 1.75
N PRO A 531 -3.77 -3.43 1.76
CA PRO A 531 -3.53 -2.60 2.93
C PRO A 531 -4.82 -2.03 3.55
N ALA A 532 -5.78 -1.58 2.75
CA ALA A 532 -7.04 -1.02 3.23
C ALA A 532 -7.92 -2.07 3.94
N VAL A 533 -8.02 -3.28 3.38
CA VAL A 533 -8.79 -4.39 3.97
C VAL A 533 -8.10 -4.90 5.23
N PHE A 534 -6.77 -5.04 5.17
CA PHE A 534 -5.98 -5.45 6.33
C PHE A 534 -6.11 -4.44 7.47
N THR A 535 -6.02 -3.15 7.20
CA THR A 535 -6.22 -2.07 8.18
C THR A 535 -7.55 -2.20 8.91
N GLY A 536 -8.65 -2.41 8.19
CA GLY A 536 -9.96 -2.59 8.80
C GLY A 536 -10.04 -3.82 9.70
N LEU A 537 -9.50 -4.95 9.27
CA LEU A 537 -9.45 -6.18 10.07
C LEU A 537 -8.52 -6.05 11.27
N ALA A 538 -7.38 -5.39 11.11
CA ALA A 538 -6.42 -5.17 12.19
C ALA A 538 -7.01 -4.29 13.29
N GLN A 539 -7.73 -3.24 12.92
CA GLN A 539 -8.44 -2.40 13.90
C GLN A 539 -9.47 -3.21 14.68
N GLU A 540 -10.34 -3.95 13.98
CA GLU A 540 -11.34 -4.80 14.62
C GLU A 540 -10.68 -5.84 15.55
N ALA A 541 -9.60 -6.47 15.09
CA ALA A 541 -8.89 -7.48 15.89
C ALA A 541 -8.22 -6.89 17.14
N ILE A 542 -7.60 -5.71 17.01
CA ILE A 542 -6.92 -5.03 18.13
C ILE A 542 -7.94 -4.54 19.16
N GLU A 543 -9.05 -3.96 18.73
CA GLU A 543 -10.12 -3.51 19.59
C GLU A 543 -10.71 -4.70 20.38
N VAL A 544 -11.09 -5.75 19.68
CA VAL A 544 -11.66 -6.97 20.28
C VAL A 544 -10.67 -7.66 21.22
N CYS A 545 -9.40 -7.73 20.85
CA CYS A 545 -8.34 -8.28 21.70
C CYS A 545 -8.16 -7.44 22.97
N SER A 546 -8.10 -6.12 22.85
CA SER A 546 -8.01 -5.21 23.99
C SER A 546 -9.20 -5.38 24.95
N LEU A 547 -10.41 -5.47 24.41
CA LEU A 547 -11.62 -5.73 25.21
C LEU A 547 -11.59 -7.11 25.88
N SER A 548 -11.06 -8.14 25.19
CA SER A 548 -10.91 -9.48 25.76
C SER A 548 -9.91 -9.47 26.93
N ILE A 549 -8.76 -8.79 26.79
CA ILE A 549 -7.76 -8.63 27.85
C ILE A 549 -8.38 -7.88 29.04
N GLN A 550 -9.14 -6.81 28.81
CA GLN A 550 -9.84 -6.07 29.89
C GLN A 550 -10.86 -6.94 30.62
N LYS A 551 -11.62 -7.78 29.91
CA LYS A 551 -12.54 -8.72 30.54
C LYS A 551 -11.78 -9.76 31.38
N ALA A 552 -10.70 -10.30 30.85
CA ALA A 552 -9.86 -11.26 31.58
C ALA A 552 -9.23 -10.63 32.84
N SER A 553 -8.72 -9.39 32.73
CA SER A 553 -8.20 -8.64 33.86
C SER A 553 -9.23 -8.55 35.03
N LYS A 554 -10.49 -8.25 34.70
CA LYS A 554 -11.58 -8.20 35.72
C LYS A 554 -11.84 -9.56 36.37
N LEU A 555 -11.60 -10.66 35.65
CA LEU A 555 -11.72 -12.02 36.20
C LEU A 555 -10.50 -12.33 37.08
N VAL A 556 -9.31 -11.93 36.68
CA VAL A 556 -8.08 -12.03 37.49
C VAL A 556 -8.21 -11.24 38.80
N VAL A 557 -8.78 -10.02 38.75
CA VAL A 557 -9.10 -9.24 39.98
C VAL A 557 -9.98 -10.03 40.95
N LYS A 558 -10.99 -10.73 40.46
CA LYS A 558 -11.89 -11.52 41.31
C LYS A 558 -11.22 -12.78 41.91
N ARG A 559 -10.24 -13.32 41.20
CA ARG A 559 -9.58 -14.58 41.59
C ARG A 559 -8.35 -14.36 42.49
N SER A 560 -7.56 -13.32 42.18
CA SER A 560 -6.31 -13.04 42.87
C SER A 560 -6.37 -11.70 43.61
N SER A 561 -5.93 -10.60 42.97
CA SER A 561 -5.99 -9.27 43.59
C SER A 561 -6.19 -8.19 42.52
N THR A 562 -6.64 -7.01 42.96
CA THR A 562 -6.80 -5.85 42.07
C THR A 562 -5.48 -5.50 41.37
N MET A 563 -4.38 -5.62 42.10
CA MET A 563 -3.06 -5.34 41.57
C MET A 563 -2.60 -6.36 40.51
N ASP A 564 -2.89 -7.65 40.73
CA ASP A 564 -2.59 -8.67 39.72
C ASP A 564 -3.39 -8.47 38.44
N GLY A 565 -4.67 -8.05 38.56
CA GLY A 565 -5.49 -7.71 37.41
C GLY A 565 -4.97 -6.49 36.65
N GLN A 566 -4.53 -5.43 37.35
CA GLN A 566 -3.93 -4.25 36.73
C GLN A 566 -2.61 -4.58 36.04
N LEU A 567 -1.73 -5.35 36.70
CA LEU A 567 -0.46 -5.78 36.12
C LEU A 567 -0.65 -6.73 34.92
N PHE A 568 -1.63 -7.62 34.99
CA PHE A 568 -2.05 -8.46 33.88
C PHE A 568 -2.46 -7.60 32.68
N LEU A 569 -3.34 -6.63 32.89
CA LEU A 569 -3.80 -5.73 31.86
C LEU A 569 -2.64 -4.93 31.24
N LEU A 570 -1.80 -4.33 32.07
CA LEU A 570 -0.62 -3.61 31.63
C LEU A 570 0.33 -4.47 30.80
N LYS A 571 0.64 -5.69 31.27
CA LYS A 571 1.51 -6.63 30.56
C LYS A 571 1.01 -6.89 29.15
N PHE A 572 -0.25 -7.30 29.01
CA PHE A 572 -0.76 -7.75 27.73
C PHE A 572 -1.11 -6.62 26.77
N LEU A 573 -1.51 -5.44 27.27
CA LEU A 573 -1.65 -4.25 26.42
C LEU A 573 -0.28 -3.75 25.91
N LEU A 574 0.78 -3.83 26.73
CA LEU A 574 2.13 -3.50 26.29
C LEU A 574 2.62 -4.46 25.21
N ILE A 575 2.44 -5.76 25.41
CA ILE A 575 2.82 -6.77 24.40
C ILE A 575 2.00 -6.53 23.11
N LEU A 576 0.70 -6.31 23.23
CA LEU A 576 -0.13 -6.00 22.05
C LEU A 576 0.41 -4.78 21.30
N ARG A 577 0.71 -3.69 22.00
CA ARG A 577 1.28 -2.47 21.39
C ARG A 577 2.62 -2.74 20.69
N GLU A 578 3.51 -3.51 21.33
CA GLU A 578 4.82 -3.84 20.76
C GLU A 578 4.69 -4.74 19.52
N GLN A 579 3.80 -5.72 19.58
CA GLN A 579 3.62 -6.69 18.49
C GLN A 579 2.89 -6.11 17.28
N ILE A 580 2.09 -5.07 17.46
CA ILE A 580 1.45 -4.38 16.32
C ILE A 580 2.34 -3.29 15.69
N ALA A 581 3.41 -2.87 16.38
CA ALA A 581 4.30 -1.82 15.90
C ALA A 581 4.97 -2.11 14.53
N PRO A 582 5.36 -3.36 14.21
CA PRO A 582 5.95 -3.69 12.91
C PRO A 582 4.98 -3.61 11.73
N PHE A 583 3.68 -3.62 11.98
CA PHE A 583 2.70 -3.46 10.91
C PHE A 583 2.63 -1.97 10.54
N ASP A 584 3.10 -1.66 9.33
CA ASP A 584 3.04 -0.29 8.77
C ASP A 584 1.62 -0.02 8.28
N ILE A 585 0.78 0.48 9.18
CA ILE A 585 -0.64 0.68 8.91
C ILE A 585 -1.05 2.07 9.40
N GLU A 586 -1.76 2.79 8.56
CA GLU A 586 -2.55 3.92 8.99
C GLU A 586 -3.76 3.42 9.78
N PHE A 587 -3.67 3.43 11.11
CA PHE A 587 -4.75 2.94 11.99
C PHE A 587 -5.98 3.86 12.04
N SER A 588 -6.04 4.90 11.24
CA SER A 588 -7.20 5.78 11.16
C SER A 588 -8.14 5.33 10.04
N VAL A 589 -9.24 4.68 10.38
CA VAL A 589 -10.32 4.40 9.43
C VAL A 589 -11.49 5.33 9.71
N THR A 590 -11.95 6.00 8.68
CA THR A 590 -13.14 6.82 8.75
C THR A 590 -14.36 5.93 8.64
N HIS A 591 -15.02 5.65 9.77
CA HIS A 591 -16.32 5.01 9.76
C HIS A 591 -17.40 6.04 9.47
N LYS A 592 -18.18 5.78 8.43
CA LYS A 592 -19.38 6.57 8.10
C LYS A 592 -20.57 5.85 8.71
N GLU A 593 -21.04 6.34 9.84
CA GLU A 593 -22.26 5.84 10.46
C GLU A 593 -23.43 6.76 10.11
N LEU A 594 -24.57 6.14 9.83
CA LEU A 594 -25.80 6.87 9.63
C LEU A 594 -26.43 7.15 11.01
N ASP A 595 -26.37 8.41 11.42
CA ASP A 595 -27.00 8.85 12.67
C ASP A 595 -28.51 9.12 12.47
N PHE A 596 -29.32 8.27 13.07
CA PHE A 596 -30.76 8.39 13.12
C PHE A 596 -31.26 9.01 14.44
N SER A 597 -30.38 9.48 15.32
CA SER A 597 -30.77 10.02 16.65
C SER A 597 -31.72 11.20 16.51
N HIS A 598 -31.53 12.05 15.51
CA HIS A 598 -32.44 13.15 15.20
C HIS A 598 -33.83 12.68 14.78
N LEU A 599 -33.88 11.59 14.04
CA LEU A 599 -35.15 11.01 13.60
C LEU A 599 -35.88 10.38 14.77
N LEU A 600 -35.20 9.70 15.66
CA LEU A 600 -35.74 9.14 16.90
C LEU A 600 -36.23 10.26 17.87
N GLU A 601 -35.47 11.36 17.97
CA GLU A 601 -35.86 12.50 18.80
C GLU A 601 -37.03 13.24 18.19
N HIS A 602 -37.14 13.38 16.88
CA HIS A 602 -38.27 13.95 16.19
C HIS A 602 -39.53 13.06 16.35
N LEU A 603 -39.42 11.76 16.20
CA LEU A 603 -40.46 10.78 16.49
C LEU A 603 -40.91 10.86 17.98
N ARG A 604 -39.98 11.03 18.90
CA ARG A 604 -40.26 11.18 20.32
C ARG A 604 -41.03 12.49 20.63
N ARG A 605 -40.73 13.59 19.92
CA ARG A 605 -41.48 14.87 20.01
C ARG A 605 -42.86 14.74 19.42
N ILE A 606 -43.04 13.99 18.30
CA ILE A 606 -44.36 13.72 17.73
C ILE A 606 -45.17 12.84 18.69
N LEU A 607 -44.60 11.80 19.27
CA LEU A 607 -45.26 10.94 20.25
C LEU A 607 -45.65 11.67 21.55
N ARG A 608 -44.92 12.74 21.93
CA ARG A 608 -45.22 13.60 23.07
C ARG A 608 -46.22 14.70 22.74
N GLY A 609 -46.77 14.76 21.51
CA GLY A 609 -47.73 15.76 21.08
C GLY A 609 -47.14 17.19 20.92
N GLN A 610 -45.81 17.29 20.88
CA GLN A 610 -45.09 18.58 20.77
C GLN A 610 -44.73 18.97 19.32
N ALA A 611 -44.99 18.09 18.33
CA ALA A 611 -44.81 18.34 16.90
C ALA A 611 -45.92 17.66 16.12
N SER A 612 -46.49 18.36 15.11
CA SER A 612 -47.53 17.82 14.23
C SER A 612 -46.90 17.16 13.01
N LEU A 613 -47.44 15.98 12.61
CA LEU A 613 -47.09 15.29 11.36
C LEU A 613 -47.46 16.08 10.10
N PHE A 614 -48.31 17.13 10.22
CA PHE A 614 -48.90 17.82 9.09
C PHE A 614 -48.56 19.31 8.97
N ASP A 615 -47.41 19.73 9.50
CA ASP A 615 -46.98 21.09 9.29
C ASP A 615 -46.39 21.28 7.88
N TRP A 616 -47.27 21.36 6.89
CA TRP A 616 -46.97 21.40 5.46
C TRP A 616 -46.47 22.77 4.98
N SER A 617 -46.33 23.75 5.84
CA SER A 617 -45.95 25.11 5.44
C SER A 617 -44.45 25.31 5.18
N ARG A 618 -43.63 24.28 5.37
CA ARG A 618 -42.18 24.32 5.09
C ARG A 618 -41.68 23.01 4.49
N SER A 619 -42.11 22.71 3.23
CA SER A 619 -41.80 21.51 2.49
C SER A 619 -40.28 21.26 2.21
N THR A 620 -39.44 22.26 2.45
CA THR A 620 -37.97 22.12 2.29
C THR A 620 -37.25 21.68 3.55
N SER A 621 -37.90 21.72 4.72
CA SER A 621 -37.24 21.35 5.98
C SER A 621 -37.42 19.88 6.35
N LEU A 622 -38.49 19.21 5.89
CA LEU A 622 -38.79 17.81 6.22
C LEU A 622 -37.79 16.84 5.56
N ALA A 623 -37.45 17.08 4.30
CA ALA A 623 -36.47 16.25 3.59
C ALA A 623 -35.07 16.37 4.22
N ARG A 624 -34.73 17.53 4.79
CA ARG A 624 -33.45 17.74 5.50
C ARG A 624 -33.42 17.16 6.92
N THR A 625 -34.59 17.10 7.60
CA THR A 625 -34.70 16.51 8.95
C THR A 625 -34.85 14.99 8.92
N LEU A 626 -35.34 14.42 7.82
CA LEU A 626 -35.46 12.97 7.63
C LEU A 626 -34.20 12.33 7.01
N SER A 627 -33.28 13.12 6.47
CA SER A 627 -32.04 12.56 5.95
C SER A 627 -31.12 12.18 7.12
N PRO A 628 -30.61 10.94 7.12
CA PRO A 628 -29.64 10.54 8.13
C PRO A 628 -28.39 11.41 8.00
N ARG A 629 -27.86 11.86 9.12
CA ARG A 629 -26.56 12.52 9.15
C ARG A 629 -25.47 11.47 9.05
N ILE A 630 -24.53 11.70 8.16
CA ILE A 630 -23.32 10.89 8.09
C ILE A 630 -22.39 11.41 9.18
N LEU A 631 -22.24 10.63 10.24
CA LEU A 631 -21.21 10.85 11.23
C LEU A 631 -19.92 10.18 10.72
N GLU A 632 -18.93 10.98 10.40
CA GLU A 632 -17.59 10.46 10.13
C GLU A 632 -16.86 10.39 11.47
N SER A 633 -16.82 9.19 12.06
CA SER A 633 -15.98 8.94 13.23
C SER A 633 -14.68 8.32 12.78
N GLN A 634 -13.55 8.93 13.11
CA GLN A 634 -12.25 8.32 12.96
C GLN A 634 -12.01 7.40 14.16
N ILE A 635 -12.17 6.11 13.93
CA ILE A 635 -11.80 5.10 14.91
C ILE A 635 -10.34 4.75 14.67
N ASP A 636 -9.51 5.01 15.67
CA ASP A 636 -8.10 4.64 15.68
C ASP A 636 -7.85 3.68 16.84
N ALA A 637 -7.81 2.39 16.52
CA ALA A 637 -7.64 1.35 17.52
C ALA A 637 -6.30 1.48 18.27
N LYS A 638 -5.28 2.04 17.65
CA LYS A 638 -3.99 2.29 18.29
C LYS A 638 -4.09 3.40 19.33
N LYS A 639 -4.79 4.49 19.01
CA LYS A 639 -5.03 5.57 19.99
C LYS A 639 -5.88 5.11 21.16
N GLU A 640 -6.91 4.29 20.90
CA GLU A 640 -7.74 3.75 21.97
C GLU A 640 -6.96 2.74 22.83
N LEU A 641 -6.09 1.93 22.23
CA LEU A 641 -5.15 1.09 22.95
C LEU A 641 -4.20 1.90 23.82
N GLU A 642 -3.59 2.96 23.27
CA GLU A 642 -2.70 3.85 24.02
C GLU A 642 -3.43 4.57 25.17
N LYS A 643 -4.66 5.01 24.94
CA LYS A 643 -5.52 5.61 25.95
C LYS A 643 -5.86 4.61 27.06
N SER A 644 -6.23 3.38 26.70
CA SER A 644 -6.47 2.32 27.65
C SER A 644 -5.22 1.97 28.47
N LEU A 645 -4.09 1.89 27.81
CA LEU A 645 -2.78 1.67 28.46
C LEU A 645 -2.46 2.80 29.45
N LYS A 646 -2.60 4.05 29.01
CA LYS A 646 -2.37 5.23 29.87
C LYS A 646 -3.28 5.22 31.08
N ALA A 647 -4.58 5.00 30.88
CA ALA A 647 -5.56 4.92 31.96
C ALA A 647 -5.21 3.81 32.96
N THR A 648 -4.78 2.64 32.47
CA THR A 648 -4.37 1.51 33.34
C THR A 648 -3.09 1.84 34.11
N CYS A 649 -2.12 2.51 33.47
CA CYS A 649 -0.90 3.00 34.16
C CYS A 649 -1.29 3.98 35.29
N GLU A 650 -2.13 4.94 35.00
CA GLU A 650 -2.60 5.93 36.01
C GLU A 650 -3.35 5.26 37.15
N GLU A 651 -4.24 4.32 36.83
CA GLU A 651 -4.98 3.54 37.84
C GLU A 651 -4.04 2.71 38.70
N PHE A 652 -3.07 2.04 38.11
CA PHE A 652 -2.05 1.28 38.83
C PHE A 652 -1.22 2.19 39.76
N ILE A 653 -0.71 3.30 39.23
CA ILE A 653 0.06 4.28 40.02
C ILE A 653 -0.75 4.78 41.21
N MET A 654 -2.02 5.12 40.97
CA MET A 654 -2.94 5.57 42.03
C MET A 654 -3.23 4.47 43.04
N SER A 655 -3.42 3.23 42.61
CA SER A 655 -3.67 2.08 43.47
C SER A 655 -2.47 1.83 44.40
N VAL A 656 -1.25 1.83 43.85
CA VAL A 656 -0.01 1.66 44.65
C VAL A 656 0.22 2.87 45.56
N THR A 657 0.02 4.07 45.07
CA THR A 657 0.13 5.29 45.90
C THR A 657 -0.82 5.24 47.09
N LYS A 658 -2.09 4.90 46.86
CA LYS A 658 -3.08 4.74 47.92
C LYS A 658 -2.70 3.64 48.88
N LEU A 659 -2.25 2.47 48.42
CA LEU A 659 -1.82 1.37 49.28
C LEU A 659 -0.76 1.79 50.28
N VAL A 660 0.17 2.66 49.86
CA VAL A 660 1.28 3.09 50.71
C VAL A 660 0.95 4.31 51.56
N VAL A 661 0.39 5.37 50.95
CA VAL A 661 0.26 6.70 51.59
C VAL A 661 -1.17 7.15 51.86
N ASP A 662 -2.20 6.28 51.67
CA ASP A 662 -3.58 6.64 51.91
C ASP A 662 -3.83 7.19 53.31
N PRO A 663 -3.25 6.64 54.41
CA PRO A 663 -3.42 7.23 55.71
C PRO A 663 -2.92 8.68 55.80
N MET A 664 -1.79 9.00 55.19
CA MET A 664 -1.23 10.34 55.12
C MET A 664 -2.10 11.27 54.25
N LEU A 665 -2.51 10.81 53.06
CA LEU A 665 -3.36 11.61 52.16
C LEU A 665 -4.75 11.88 52.79
N SER A 666 -5.32 10.89 53.46
CA SER A 666 -6.57 11.01 54.23
C SER A 666 -6.43 12.04 55.36
N PHE A 667 -5.30 12.02 56.07
CA PHE A 667 -4.99 12.97 57.12
C PHE A 667 -4.88 14.42 56.55
N VAL A 668 -4.06 14.60 55.49
CA VAL A 668 -3.89 15.90 54.82
C VAL A 668 -5.22 16.41 54.30
N THR A 669 -6.06 15.56 53.71
CA THR A 669 -7.39 15.95 53.19
C THR A 669 -8.31 16.41 54.32
N LYS A 670 -8.31 15.70 55.45
CA LYS A 670 -9.11 16.10 56.65
C LYS A 670 -8.64 17.43 57.22
N VAL A 671 -7.32 17.61 57.32
CA VAL A 671 -6.74 18.89 57.78
C VAL A 671 -7.09 20.02 56.85
N THR A 672 -6.98 19.79 55.51
CA THR A 672 -7.34 20.79 54.51
C THR A 672 -8.85 21.12 54.54
N ALA A 673 -9.72 20.12 54.70
CA ALA A 673 -11.14 20.31 54.85
C ALA A 673 -11.49 21.17 56.08
N VAL A 674 -10.83 20.91 57.21
CA VAL A 674 -10.98 21.72 58.43
C VAL A 674 -10.49 23.15 58.17
N LYS A 675 -9.35 23.35 57.56
CA LYS A 675 -8.83 24.68 57.20
C LYS A 675 -9.75 25.45 56.22
N VAL A 676 -10.29 24.79 55.22
CA VAL A 676 -11.25 25.38 54.30
C VAL A 676 -12.59 25.72 54.99
N ALA A 677 -13.07 24.84 55.89
CA ALA A 677 -14.28 25.10 56.67
C ALA A 677 -14.09 26.31 57.60
N LEU A 678 -12.91 26.46 58.20
CA LEU A 678 -12.54 27.64 59.01
C LEU A 678 -12.43 28.92 58.17
N SER A 679 -11.96 28.84 56.91
CA SER A 679 -11.80 29.98 56.02
C SER A 679 -13.13 30.41 55.36
N SER A 680 -14.08 29.49 55.15
CA SER A 680 -15.34 29.73 54.46
C SER A 680 -16.56 29.92 55.36
N GLY A 681 -16.42 29.70 56.66
CA GLY A 681 -17.50 29.80 57.61
C GLY A 681 -17.92 31.26 57.94
N SER A 682 -19.23 31.50 57.99
CA SER A 682 -19.86 32.70 58.44
C SER A 682 -19.47 33.06 59.89
N GLN A 683 -19.37 34.31 60.25
CA GLN A 683 -18.86 34.85 61.52
C GLN A 683 -19.42 34.18 62.81
N ASN A 684 -20.61 33.60 62.73
CA ASN A 684 -21.24 32.95 63.89
C ASN A 684 -20.83 31.51 64.18
N GLN A 685 -20.14 30.85 63.27
CA GLN A 685 -19.57 29.47 63.46
C GLN A 685 -18.06 29.48 63.73
N LYS A 686 -17.41 30.65 63.62
CA LYS A 686 -15.95 30.75 63.83
C LYS A 686 -15.56 30.64 65.29
N GLU A 687 -16.41 31.10 66.25
CA GLU A 687 -16.08 31.09 67.68
C GLU A 687 -16.03 29.69 68.33
N SER A 688 -16.81 28.79 67.86
CA SER A 688 -16.82 27.43 68.46
C SER A 688 -15.77 26.45 67.84
N ALA A 689 -15.35 26.72 66.62
CA ALA A 689 -14.36 25.91 65.93
C ALA A 689 -12.89 26.43 66.09
N MET A 690 -12.73 27.73 66.34
CA MET A 690 -11.42 28.37 66.64
C MET A 690 -10.84 28.05 68.01
N SER A 691 -11.60 27.39 68.89
CA SER A 691 -11.17 27.16 70.28
C SER A 691 -10.32 25.86 70.48
N LYS A 692 -10.20 25.05 69.45
CA LYS A 692 -9.37 23.84 69.56
C LYS A 692 -8.23 23.84 68.58
N PRO A 693 -6.96 23.82 69.05
CA PRO A 693 -5.81 23.58 68.15
C PRO A 693 -5.99 22.30 67.34
N LEU A 694 -5.40 22.24 66.14
CA LEU A 694 -5.50 21.07 65.26
C LEU A 694 -5.12 19.75 65.97
N LYS A 695 -4.14 19.81 66.89
CA LYS A 695 -3.65 18.69 67.70
C LYS A 695 -4.69 18.11 68.66
N ASP A 696 -5.69 18.89 69.05
CA ASP A 696 -6.72 18.44 70.00
C ASP A 696 -7.94 17.81 69.28
N GLN A 697 -7.91 17.73 67.98
CA GLN A 697 -8.95 17.05 67.18
C GLN A 697 -8.70 15.55 67.15
N ALA A 698 -9.77 14.75 67.33
CA ALA A 698 -9.69 13.31 67.51
C ALA A 698 -8.95 12.53 66.37
N PHE A 699 -8.82 13.12 65.15
CA PHE A 699 -8.07 12.54 64.05
C PHE A 699 -6.63 13.08 63.90
N ALA A 700 -6.28 14.12 64.67
CA ALA A 700 -5.01 14.86 64.51
C ALA A 700 -4.21 14.93 65.81
N THR A 701 -4.50 14.09 66.82
CA THR A 701 -3.68 13.94 68.01
C THR A 701 -2.29 13.42 67.67
N PRO A 702 -1.23 13.83 68.36
CA PRO A 702 0.13 13.36 68.09
C PRO A 702 0.25 11.84 68.02
N GLU A 703 -0.48 11.12 68.91
CA GLU A 703 -0.53 9.68 68.90
C GLU A 703 -1.13 9.11 67.65
N LYS A 704 -2.21 9.73 67.10
CA LYS A 704 -2.84 9.27 65.86
C LYS A 704 -1.96 9.58 64.66
N VAL A 705 -1.27 10.67 64.65
CA VAL A 705 -0.31 11.02 63.59
C VAL A 705 0.90 10.08 63.63
N ALA A 706 1.40 9.75 64.83
CA ALA A 706 2.43 8.71 64.99
C ALA A 706 1.98 7.34 64.43
N GLU A 707 0.71 6.96 64.70
CA GLU A 707 0.15 5.71 64.17
C GLU A 707 0.05 5.77 62.62
N ILE A 708 -0.32 6.91 62.01
CA ILE A 708 -0.34 7.10 60.57
C ILE A 708 1.06 6.99 59.97
N VAL A 709 2.05 7.66 60.55
CA VAL A 709 3.45 7.60 60.11
C VAL A 709 3.99 6.19 60.21
N GLN A 710 3.74 5.48 61.31
CA GLN A 710 4.12 4.08 61.50
C GLN A 710 3.49 3.17 60.47
N LYS A 711 2.17 3.32 60.20
CA LYS A 711 1.48 2.49 59.18
C LYS A 711 2.08 2.70 57.79
N VAL A 712 2.37 3.94 57.42
CA VAL A 712 2.99 4.25 56.15
C VAL A 712 4.44 3.72 56.08
N GLY A 713 5.20 3.85 57.17
CA GLY A 713 6.53 3.26 57.25
C GLY A 713 6.53 1.74 57.04
N LEU A 714 5.60 1.04 57.68
CA LEU A 714 5.42 -0.43 57.49
C LEU A 714 4.98 -0.73 56.04
N ALA A 715 4.07 0.05 55.46
CA ALA A 715 3.67 -0.13 54.08
C ALA A 715 4.82 0.08 53.10
N ILE A 716 5.74 1.00 53.37
CA ILE A 716 6.96 1.20 52.55
C ILE A 716 7.92 0.02 52.71
N GLN A 717 8.05 -0.56 53.92
CA GLN A 717 8.98 -1.66 54.20
C GLN A 717 8.47 -3.03 53.76
N GLU A 718 7.19 -3.28 53.78
CA GLU A 718 6.59 -4.60 53.55
C GLU A 718 5.78 -4.63 52.26
N GLU A 719 4.84 -3.71 52.06
CA GLU A 719 3.89 -3.76 50.95
C GLU A 719 4.53 -3.29 49.64
N LEU A 720 5.30 -2.22 49.66
CA LEU A 720 5.93 -1.68 48.46
C LEU A 720 6.96 -2.66 47.86
N PRO A 721 7.83 -3.36 48.58
CA PRO A 721 8.69 -4.41 48.06
C PRO A 721 7.89 -5.59 47.44
N ARG A 722 6.75 -5.96 48.02
CA ARG A 722 5.88 -6.98 47.46
C ARG A 722 5.31 -6.54 46.12
N VAL A 723 4.88 -5.26 46.01
CA VAL A 723 4.42 -4.66 44.75
C VAL A 723 5.55 -4.66 43.71
N MET A 724 6.77 -4.27 44.12
CA MET A 724 7.93 -4.27 43.23
C MET A 724 8.31 -5.68 42.78
N GLY A 725 8.19 -6.67 43.63
CA GLY A 725 8.34 -8.09 43.28
C GLY A 725 7.32 -8.52 42.20
N LYS A 726 6.05 -8.16 42.38
CA LYS A 726 5.01 -8.40 41.37
C LYS A 726 5.28 -7.65 40.08
N MET A 727 5.67 -6.38 40.16
CA MET A 727 6.04 -5.62 38.96
C MET A 727 7.19 -6.29 38.19
N LYS A 728 8.21 -6.82 38.87
CA LYS A 728 9.33 -7.53 38.24
C LYS A 728 8.86 -8.83 37.57
N LEU A 729 7.88 -9.51 38.15
CA LEU A 729 7.31 -10.74 37.60
C LEU A 729 6.48 -10.51 36.34
N TYR A 730 5.62 -9.49 36.34
CA TYR A 730 4.74 -9.19 35.19
C TYR A 730 5.44 -8.39 34.09
N LEU A 731 6.26 -7.42 34.44
CA LEU A 731 6.91 -6.49 33.52
C LEU A 731 8.42 -6.76 33.47
N GLN A 732 8.83 -7.50 32.45
CA GLN A 732 10.24 -7.89 32.30
C GLN A 732 11.14 -6.69 31.97
N ASN A 733 10.64 -5.70 31.23
CA ASN A 733 11.42 -4.55 30.79
C ASN A 733 11.69 -3.57 31.97
N PRO A 734 12.97 -3.36 32.35
CA PRO A 734 13.32 -2.45 33.44
C PRO A 734 12.96 -1.00 33.18
N ALA A 735 13.04 -0.54 31.94
CA ALA A 735 12.66 0.82 31.58
C ALA A 735 11.17 1.08 31.83
N THR A 736 10.30 0.11 31.50
CA THR A 736 8.87 0.22 31.77
C THR A 736 8.57 0.29 33.26
N ARG A 737 9.26 -0.53 34.08
CA ARG A 737 9.14 -0.49 35.54
C ARG A 737 9.56 0.88 36.09
N ALA A 738 10.68 1.41 35.60
CA ALA A 738 11.19 2.71 36.02
C ALA A 738 10.19 3.85 35.70
N ILE A 739 9.57 3.82 34.51
CA ILE A 739 8.57 4.79 34.11
C ILE A 739 7.35 4.75 35.04
N LEU A 740 6.87 3.59 35.40
CA LEU A 740 5.73 3.40 36.32
C LEU A 740 6.08 3.75 37.77
N PHE A 741 7.28 3.42 38.22
CA PHE A 741 7.69 3.65 39.61
C PHE A 741 8.02 5.12 39.90
N LYS A 742 8.55 5.85 38.94
CA LYS A 742 8.90 7.26 39.12
C LYS A 742 7.76 8.14 39.68
N PRO A 743 6.53 8.14 39.09
CA PRO A 743 5.42 8.91 39.66
C PRO A 743 4.98 8.37 41.04
N ILE A 744 5.03 7.05 41.28
CA ILE A 744 4.72 6.45 42.58
C ILE A 744 5.69 7.00 43.63
N LYS A 745 7.01 6.96 43.35
CA LYS A 745 8.03 7.53 44.20
C LYS A 745 7.77 9.00 44.49
N THR A 746 7.49 9.79 43.42
CA THR A 746 7.18 11.24 43.56
C THR A 746 6.01 11.47 44.48
N ASN A 747 4.90 10.73 44.30
CA ASN A 747 3.69 10.86 45.09
C ASN A 747 3.93 10.49 46.57
N ILE A 748 4.73 9.44 46.84
CA ILE A 748 5.08 9.04 48.21
C ILE A 748 5.90 10.13 48.88
N VAL A 749 6.92 10.65 48.20
CA VAL A 749 7.78 11.71 48.73
C VAL A 749 6.98 12.98 48.96
N GLU A 750 6.09 13.35 48.04
CA GLU A 750 5.24 14.53 48.14
C GLU A 750 4.28 14.43 49.33
N ALA A 751 3.64 13.25 49.53
CA ALA A 751 2.77 12.99 50.66
C ALA A 751 3.55 13.16 51.98
N HIS A 752 4.79 12.67 52.07
CA HIS A 752 5.68 12.86 53.21
C HIS A 752 6.03 14.33 53.45
N ILE A 753 6.36 15.07 52.38
CA ILE A 753 6.66 16.50 52.44
C ILE A 753 5.47 17.29 52.96
N GLN A 754 4.27 16.97 52.44
CA GLN A 754 3.05 17.62 52.87
C GLN A 754 2.78 17.40 54.36
N VAL A 755 2.87 16.17 54.85
CA VAL A 755 2.70 15.84 56.27
C VAL A 755 3.78 16.52 57.10
N GLN A 756 5.04 16.44 56.72
CA GLN A 756 6.15 17.07 57.44
C GLN A 756 6.00 18.60 57.53
N THR A 757 5.50 19.23 56.44
CA THR A 757 5.21 20.66 56.42
C THR A 757 4.07 20.99 57.38
N LEU A 758 3.01 20.18 57.38
CA LEU A 758 1.89 20.36 58.33
C LEU A 758 2.33 20.18 59.76
N LEU A 759 3.17 19.18 60.05
CA LEU A 759 3.71 18.99 61.40
C LEU A 759 4.55 20.19 61.85
N LYS A 760 5.40 20.71 61.02
CA LYS A 760 6.24 21.91 61.33
C LYS A 760 5.38 23.15 61.54
N THR A 761 4.25 23.28 60.89
CA THR A 761 3.42 24.49 60.98
C THR A 761 2.39 24.46 62.12
N GLU A 762 1.91 23.26 62.49
CA GLU A 762 0.73 23.12 63.36
C GLU A 762 1.04 22.47 64.73
N TYR A 763 2.24 21.82 64.89
CA TYR A 763 2.57 21.10 66.11
C TYR A 763 3.79 21.74 66.80
N SER A 764 3.85 21.61 68.12
CA SER A 764 5.00 22.08 68.90
C SER A 764 6.22 21.14 68.70
N PRO A 765 7.44 21.61 68.93
CA PRO A 765 8.63 20.79 68.85
C PRO A 765 8.60 19.55 69.76
N GLU A 766 7.91 19.62 70.93
CA GLU A 766 7.69 18.52 71.87
C GLU A 766 6.74 17.46 71.30
N ASP A 767 5.63 17.90 70.65
CA ASP A 767 4.67 17.03 69.97
C ASP A 767 5.33 16.31 68.80
N ILE A 768 6.23 17.00 68.05
CA ILE A 768 6.98 16.43 66.95
C ILE A 768 7.98 15.36 67.45
N GLN A 769 8.61 15.58 68.61
CA GLN A 769 9.47 14.56 69.23
C GLN A 769 8.72 13.31 69.68
N SER A 770 7.45 13.42 70.02
CA SER A 770 6.58 12.25 70.32
C SER A 770 6.22 11.43 69.08
N ILE A 771 6.28 12.05 67.89
CA ILE A 771 6.10 11.36 66.62
C ILE A 771 7.46 10.78 66.16
N VAL A 772 8.05 9.91 67.01
CA VAL A 772 9.32 9.25 66.82
C VAL A 772 9.12 8.23 65.65
N ASN A 773 9.79 8.36 64.54
CA ASN A 773 9.92 7.44 63.39
C ASN A 773 9.60 8.06 62.03
N MET A 774 9.48 9.37 61.90
CA MET A 774 9.34 9.98 60.56
C MET A 774 10.74 9.95 59.89
N VAL A 775 10.88 9.11 58.88
CA VAL A 775 12.09 8.99 58.07
C VAL A 775 12.40 10.32 57.41
N THR A 776 13.68 10.73 57.36
CA THR A 776 14.06 11.94 56.62
C THR A 776 13.77 11.79 55.13
N ILE A 777 13.46 12.90 54.46
CA ILE A 777 13.17 12.84 53.01
C ILE A 777 14.31 12.24 52.22
N GLN A 778 15.56 12.48 52.64
CA GLN A 778 16.73 11.92 51.96
C GLN A 778 16.83 10.38 52.18
N ASP A 779 16.62 9.90 53.41
CA ASP A 779 16.61 8.48 53.69
C ASP A 779 15.44 7.77 53.03
N LEU A 780 14.26 8.41 52.95
CA LEU A 780 13.11 7.90 52.22
C LEU A 780 13.43 7.77 50.72
N GLN A 781 14.02 8.81 50.12
CA GLN A 781 14.41 8.77 48.72
C GLN A 781 15.43 7.65 48.44
N ALA A 782 16.42 7.49 49.33
CA ALA A 782 17.43 6.44 49.25
C ALA A 782 16.79 5.03 49.39
N GLN A 783 15.85 4.88 50.34
CA GLN A 783 15.12 3.61 50.49
C GLN A 783 14.30 3.29 49.23
N LEU A 784 13.61 4.27 48.64
CA LEU A 784 12.83 4.08 47.43
C LEU A 784 13.72 3.81 46.22
N ASP A 785 14.93 4.40 46.14
CA ASP A 785 15.89 4.12 45.06
C ASP A 785 16.44 2.69 45.14
N ASN A 786 16.63 2.17 46.32
CA ASN A 786 17.10 0.80 46.50
C ASN A 786 16.07 -0.29 46.14
N LEU A 787 14.80 0.03 45.95
CA LEU A 787 13.77 -0.93 45.58
C LEU A 787 13.74 -1.25 44.08
N MET A 788 14.33 -0.41 43.25
CA MET A 788 14.38 -0.61 41.80
C MET A 788 15.47 -1.57 41.36
#